data_02bdb3ce19b34dbdc1fc0e8bd8be1bad
#
_entry.id   02bdb3ce19b34dbdc1fc0e8bd8be1bad
#
_cell.length_a   1.000
_cell.length_b   1.000
_cell.length_c   1.000
_cell.angle_alpha   90.00
_cell.angle_beta   90.00
_cell.angle_gamma   90.00
#
_symmetry.space_group_name_H-M   'P 1'
#
loop_
_entity.id
_entity.type
_entity.pdbx_description
1 polymer ?
#
loop_
_entity_poly.entity_id
_entity_poly.type
_entity_poly.pdbx_seq_one_letter_code
_entity_poly.pdbx_strand_id
1 'polypeptide(L)'
;MTHTNSLKCAEIGCWMYTSERQIARLRLAFLRAALSQEIGAFDTDLTTGKIITGISNHMSIIQDAIGEKLGHFLSSFATFFSGVFLAFICCWEVSLISTFLVVPMILLIGATYTKKMNAISATKTVHLSEATSMVEQTISQIKTVFAFVGESYAMKSFSKYMEEQFKLSKVEALIKGVGIGMFQTVTFCSWALIVWVGAVVVTAHRAKGGDVISAVMSILFGAISLTYAAPDMQIFNQAKAAGKEVFQVIERKPLISYDSIGKTLEVVDGNIEIRDVYFAYPSRPEELILRGFTLSIPAGKVVAFVGSSGCGKSTVISLVARFYDPSKGEILVDNHNVKDLDLKFLRKNIGAVSQEPSLFAGTIKDNMKVGNKDADDRQIQSASEMANAHSFISQLPNQYLTEVGQRGVQLSGGQKQRIAIARAILKDPPILLLDEATSALDSESEKLVQDALETAMQGRTVILIAHRMSTIINADMIVVVDNGQVQETGTHRELLDTSKFYNNLFNMQNINVDGDLRVTDPAEQPTDMQQQISSQNVTKEQPEELTELSRHHNDPPKQEEQKGRQKTAIFFRIWFSLTKKELVKTIIGSFAAALSGISKPIFGFFIITIGVAYYEKNTNKIVGRYSVIFALVGLLSLFSHILQHYVFGVVGEKAMTNFRQALYAGIPLIVIPSSFYSRPMKYRHYVGHGYDIT
;
A
#
# COMPACT_ATOMS: atom_id res chain seq x y z
N MET A 1 11.65 -35.00 28.43
CA MET A 1 11.10 -33.65 28.24
C MET A 1 12.15 -32.63 27.72
N THR A 2 13.37 -32.58 28.24
CA THR A 2 14.41 -31.65 27.81
C THR A 2 14.85 -31.86 26.34
N HIS A 3 15.04 -33.11 25.90
CA HIS A 3 15.45 -33.41 24.50
C HIS A 3 14.37 -33.06 23.45
N THR A 4 13.11 -33.24 23.78
CA THR A 4 12.00 -32.87 22.85
C THR A 4 11.85 -31.36 22.68
N ASN A 5 12.13 -30.58 23.73
CA ASN A 5 12.10 -29.12 23.64
C ASN A 5 13.30 -28.56 22.86
N SER A 6 14.49 -29.16 22.99
CA SER A 6 15.65 -28.74 22.21
C SER A 6 15.53 -29.05 20.74
N LEU A 7 14.92 -30.18 20.35
CA LEU A 7 14.63 -30.53 18.95
C LEU A 7 13.61 -29.58 18.33
N LYS A 8 12.55 -29.22 19.06
CA LYS A 8 11.56 -28.22 18.58
C LYS A 8 12.17 -26.82 18.41
N CYS A 9 13.03 -26.40 19.34
CA CYS A 9 13.75 -25.12 19.19
C CYS A 9 14.67 -25.13 17.96
N ALA A 10 15.37 -26.24 17.72
CA ALA A 10 16.20 -26.40 16.52
C ALA A 10 15.38 -26.40 15.23
N GLU A 11 14.25 -27.11 15.22
CA GLU A 11 13.32 -27.13 14.08
C GLU A 11 12.83 -25.72 13.73
N ILE A 12 12.25 -25.01 14.69
CA ILE A 12 11.74 -23.64 14.47
C ILE A 12 12.88 -22.71 14.07
N GLY A 13 14.03 -22.79 14.72
CA GLY A 13 15.19 -21.96 14.39
C GLY A 13 15.69 -22.18 12.97
N CYS A 14 15.77 -23.43 12.49
CA CYS A 14 16.16 -23.75 11.13
C CYS A 14 15.17 -23.21 10.09
N TRP A 15 13.86 -23.39 10.31
CA TRP A 15 12.82 -22.89 9.40
C TRP A 15 12.79 -21.38 9.36
N MET A 16 12.87 -20.69 10.50
CA MET A 16 12.90 -19.23 10.56
C MET A 16 14.15 -18.66 9.88
N TYR A 17 15.33 -19.21 10.14
CA TYR A 17 16.58 -18.76 9.50
C TYR A 17 16.52 -18.92 7.99
N THR A 18 16.00 -20.05 7.51
CA THR A 18 15.89 -20.34 6.07
C THR A 18 14.88 -19.41 5.41
N SER A 19 13.73 -19.17 6.04
CA SER A 19 12.70 -18.28 5.52
C SER A 19 13.18 -16.83 5.43
N GLU A 20 13.85 -16.30 6.46
CA GLU A 20 14.42 -14.95 6.44
C GLU A 20 15.41 -14.76 5.28
N ARG A 21 16.28 -15.73 5.06
CA ARG A 21 17.25 -15.66 3.97
C ARG A 21 16.60 -15.71 2.59
N GLN A 22 15.56 -16.54 2.42
CA GLN A 22 14.81 -16.63 1.17
C GLN A 22 14.01 -15.35 0.89
N ILE A 23 13.34 -14.83 1.90
CA ILE A 23 12.54 -13.59 1.78
C ILE A 23 13.44 -12.38 1.52
N ALA A 24 14.61 -12.28 2.14
CA ALA A 24 15.55 -11.19 1.85
C ALA A 24 15.95 -11.19 0.36
N ARG A 25 16.21 -12.37 -0.22
CA ARG A 25 16.49 -12.52 -1.65
C ARG A 25 15.28 -12.17 -2.53
N LEU A 26 14.10 -12.61 -2.12
CA LEU A 26 12.85 -12.35 -2.85
C LEU A 26 12.49 -10.86 -2.85
N ARG A 27 12.65 -10.17 -1.70
CA ARG A 27 12.48 -8.71 -1.61
C ARG A 27 13.42 -7.97 -2.55
N LEU A 28 14.69 -8.38 -2.60
CA LEU A 28 15.67 -7.77 -3.49
C LEU A 28 15.34 -8.02 -4.96
N ALA A 29 14.94 -9.25 -5.31
CA ALA A 29 14.52 -9.61 -6.66
C ALA A 29 13.27 -8.83 -7.10
N PHE A 30 12.27 -8.72 -6.23
CA PHE A 30 11.06 -7.96 -6.48
C PHE A 30 11.34 -6.47 -6.69
N LEU A 31 12.15 -5.86 -5.81
CA LEU A 31 12.53 -4.45 -5.94
C LEU A 31 13.32 -4.19 -7.22
N ARG A 32 14.26 -5.08 -7.55
CA ARG A 32 15.02 -4.98 -8.80
C ARG A 32 14.12 -5.11 -10.03
N ALA A 33 13.20 -6.07 -10.01
CA ALA A 33 12.23 -6.25 -11.08
C ALA A 33 11.30 -5.03 -11.20
N ALA A 34 10.78 -4.51 -10.10
CA ALA A 34 9.93 -3.31 -10.10
C ALA A 34 10.66 -2.09 -10.66
N LEU A 35 11.93 -1.84 -10.26
CA LEU A 35 12.73 -0.72 -10.75
C LEU A 35 13.19 -0.87 -12.20
N SER A 36 13.15 -2.07 -12.77
CA SER A 36 13.49 -2.33 -14.18
C SER A 36 12.29 -2.22 -15.13
N GLN A 37 11.08 -1.96 -14.63
CA GLN A 37 9.89 -1.82 -15.47
C GLN A 37 9.86 -0.46 -16.18
N GLU A 38 9.20 -0.42 -17.34
CA GLU A 38 8.91 0.81 -18.07
C GLU A 38 7.87 1.68 -17.35
N ILE A 39 7.84 2.98 -17.65
CA ILE A 39 6.93 3.95 -17.04
C ILE A 39 5.46 3.60 -17.30
N GLY A 40 5.13 3.10 -18.49
CA GLY A 40 3.79 2.66 -18.83
C GLY A 40 3.22 1.58 -17.87
N ALA A 41 4.07 0.75 -17.29
CA ALA A 41 3.65 -0.20 -16.27
C ALA A 41 3.24 0.47 -14.95
N PHE A 42 3.90 1.58 -14.58
CA PHE A 42 3.53 2.37 -13.40
C PHE A 42 2.23 3.15 -13.59
N ASP A 43 1.93 3.52 -14.84
CA ASP A 43 0.67 4.22 -15.18
C ASP A 43 -0.55 3.29 -15.15
N THR A 44 -0.36 1.98 -15.31
CA THR A 44 -1.44 0.99 -15.43
C THR A 44 -1.50 0.03 -14.24
N ASP A 45 -0.49 -0.84 -14.14
CA ASP A 45 -0.54 -2.01 -13.26
C ASP A 45 0.23 -1.87 -11.96
N LEU A 46 1.37 -1.17 -11.97
CA LEU A 46 2.34 -1.09 -10.88
C LEU A 46 2.22 0.22 -10.09
N THR A 47 1.07 0.44 -9.46
CA THR A 47 0.93 1.61 -8.58
C THR A 47 1.90 1.55 -7.40
N THR A 48 2.31 2.72 -6.90
CA THR A 48 3.19 2.84 -5.71
C THR A 48 2.65 2.05 -4.52
N GLY A 49 1.32 2.07 -4.32
CA GLY A 49 0.65 1.30 -3.27
C GLY A 49 0.80 -0.21 -3.43
N LYS A 50 0.69 -0.75 -4.65
CA LYS A 50 0.93 -2.17 -4.92
C LYS A 50 2.37 -2.58 -4.63
N ILE A 51 3.36 -1.76 -5.00
CA ILE A 51 4.77 -2.05 -4.74
C ILE A 51 5.06 -2.07 -3.24
N ILE A 52 4.59 -1.06 -2.49
CA ILE A 52 4.75 -1.01 -1.03
C ILE A 52 4.07 -2.20 -0.36
N THR A 53 2.85 -2.54 -0.77
CA THR A 53 2.11 -3.71 -0.26
C THR A 53 2.83 -5.01 -0.61
N GLY A 54 3.41 -5.12 -1.80
CA GLY A 54 4.22 -6.25 -2.23
C GLY A 54 5.44 -6.47 -1.32
N ILE A 55 6.22 -5.41 -1.07
CA ILE A 55 7.45 -5.50 -0.27
C ILE A 55 7.15 -5.75 1.22
N SER A 56 6.10 -5.15 1.77
CA SER A 56 5.79 -5.24 3.20
C SER A 56 4.84 -6.39 3.52
N ASN A 57 3.64 -6.38 2.98
CA ASN A 57 2.57 -7.29 3.38
C ASN A 57 2.67 -8.66 2.71
N HIS A 58 2.79 -8.70 1.36
CA HIS A 58 2.86 -9.97 0.65
C HIS A 58 4.11 -10.76 1.02
N MET A 59 5.25 -10.11 1.19
CA MET A 59 6.48 -10.77 1.64
C MET A 59 6.35 -11.33 3.06
N SER A 60 5.67 -10.63 3.99
CA SER A 60 5.43 -11.14 5.34
C SER A 60 4.55 -12.39 5.32
N ILE A 61 3.45 -12.38 4.53
CA ILE A 61 2.56 -13.55 4.41
C ILE A 61 3.32 -14.76 3.83
N ILE A 62 4.15 -14.56 2.83
CA ILE A 62 4.98 -15.63 2.24
C ILE A 62 5.98 -16.13 3.26
N GLN A 63 6.62 -15.24 4.03
CA GLN A 63 7.59 -15.57 5.08
C GLN A 63 6.97 -16.47 6.15
N ASP A 64 5.80 -16.09 6.65
CA ASP A 64 5.07 -16.88 7.65
C ASP A 64 4.76 -18.28 7.14
N ALA A 65 4.34 -18.40 5.88
CA ALA A 65 4.00 -19.67 5.26
C ALA A 65 5.21 -20.61 5.09
N ILE A 66 6.33 -20.11 4.57
CA ILE A 66 7.53 -20.95 4.32
C ILE A 66 8.42 -21.14 5.56
N GLY A 67 8.16 -20.37 6.61
CA GLY A 67 8.88 -20.46 7.88
C GLY A 67 8.20 -21.37 8.88
N GLU A 68 7.69 -20.78 9.95
CA GLU A 68 7.09 -21.51 11.09
C GLU A 68 5.94 -22.44 10.68
N LYS A 69 5.06 -21.99 9.78
CA LYS A 69 3.84 -22.74 9.43
C LYS A 69 4.13 -24.00 8.62
N LEU A 70 5.15 -23.97 7.76
CA LEU A 70 5.57 -25.17 7.02
C LEU A 70 6.15 -26.23 7.97
N GLY A 71 7.00 -25.83 8.93
CA GLY A 71 7.53 -26.74 9.95
C GLY A 71 6.41 -27.34 10.79
N HIS A 72 5.49 -26.49 11.29
CA HIS A 72 4.34 -26.93 12.06
C HIS A 72 3.42 -27.89 11.30
N PHE A 73 3.15 -27.62 10.04
CA PHE A 73 2.36 -28.48 9.15
C PHE A 73 3.02 -29.86 8.96
N LEU A 74 4.32 -29.90 8.65
CA LEU A 74 5.08 -31.14 8.47
C LEU A 74 5.12 -31.97 9.77
N SER A 75 5.35 -31.31 10.89
CA SER A 75 5.34 -31.96 12.22
C SER A 75 3.96 -32.55 12.54
N SER A 76 2.89 -31.81 12.24
CA SER A 76 1.51 -32.26 12.46
C SER A 76 1.16 -33.47 11.58
N PHE A 77 1.58 -33.47 10.33
CA PHE A 77 1.40 -34.62 9.42
C PHE A 77 2.23 -35.83 9.87
N ALA A 78 3.49 -35.63 10.25
CA ALA A 78 4.33 -36.71 10.77
C ALA A 78 3.70 -37.35 12.02
N THR A 79 3.15 -36.53 12.93
CA THR A 79 2.44 -37.03 14.13
C THR A 79 1.18 -37.80 13.75
N PHE A 80 0.41 -37.35 12.77
CA PHE A 80 -0.76 -38.07 12.29
C PHE A 80 -0.39 -39.44 11.70
N PHE A 81 0.55 -39.49 10.78
CA PHE A 81 0.95 -40.76 10.13
C PHE A 81 1.58 -41.74 11.12
N SER A 82 2.43 -41.24 12.03
CA SER A 82 3.02 -42.11 13.06
C SER A 82 1.96 -42.63 14.03
N GLY A 83 0.98 -41.78 14.41
CA GLY A 83 -0.12 -42.20 15.24
C GLY A 83 -0.99 -43.27 14.60
N VAL A 84 -1.32 -43.12 13.31
CA VAL A 84 -2.05 -44.15 12.54
C VAL A 84 -1.23 -45.44 12.43
N PHE A 85 0.06 -45.34 12.12
CA PHE A 85 0.94 -46.52 12.00
C PHE A 85 1.02 -47.31 13.32
N LEU A 86 1.24 -46.63 14.44
CA LEU A 86 1.28 -47.26 15.76
C LEU A 86 -0.07 -47.90 16.11
N ALA A 87 -1.18 -47.26 15.79
CA ALA A 87 -2.49 -47.79 16.00
C ALA A 87 -2.74 -49.11 15.24
N PHE A 88 -2.27 -49.21 13.98
CA PHE A 88 -2.35 -50.45 13.21
C PHE A 88 -1.54 -51.59 13.83
N ILE A 89 -0.39 -51.29 14.40
CA ILE A 89 0.43 -52.32 15.13
C ILE A 89 -0.31 -52.80 16.39
N CYS A 90 -0.96 -51.90 17.16
CA CYS A 90 -1.63 -52.25 18.37
C CYS A 90 -2.95 -53.01 18.14
N CYS A 91 -3.83 -52.50 17.29
CA CYS A 91 -5.10 -53.11 16.94
C CYS A 91 -5.58 -52.75 15.53
N TRP A 92 -5.34 -53.61 14.54
CA TRP A 92 -5.63 -53.31 13.14
C TRP A 92 -7.11 -53.15 12.84
N GLU A 93 -8.02 -53.90 13.53
CA GLU A 93 -9.46 -53.83 13.33
C GLU A 93 -10.06 -52.48 13.68
N VAL A 94 -9.68 -51.92 14.82
CA VAL A 94 -10.10 -50.60 15.31
C VAL A 94 -9.50 -49.52 14.39
N SER A 95 -8.24 -49.68 14.03
CA SER A 95 -7.51 -48.70 13.20
C SER A 95 -8.03 -48.64 11.79
N LEU A 96 -8.46 -49.75 11.21
CA LEU A 96 -9.06 -49.82 9.85
C LEU A 96 -10.36 -49.02 9.82
N ILE A 97 -11.28 -49.22 10.78
CA ILE A 97 -12.55 -48.49 10.83
C ILE A 97 -12.28 -46.99 11.02
N SER A 98 -11.37 -46.65 11.93
CA SER A 98 -11.01 -45.26 12.17
C SER A 98 -10.43 -44.56 10.91
N THR A 99 -9.49 -45.21 10.21
CA THR A 99 -8.82 -44.63 9.07
C THR A 99 -9.74 -44.52 7.85
N PHE A 100 -10.54 -45.53 7.53
CA PHE A 100 -11.36 -45.54 6.30
C PHE A 100 -12.73 -44.90 6.47
N LEU A 101 -13.24 -44.72 7.68
CA LEU A 101 -14.54 -44.10 7.89
C LEU A 101 -14.39 -42.64 8.44
N VAL A 102 -13.56 -42.43 9.47
CA VAL A 102 -13.48 -41.16 10.18
C VAL A 102 -12.64 -40.14 9.41
N VAL A 103 -11.47 -40.55 8.91
CA VAL A 103 -10.56 -39.62 8.21
C VAL A 103 -11.19 -39.02 6.96
N PRO A 104 -11.82 -39.77 6.04
CA PRO A 104 -12.48 -39.16 4.88
C PRO A 104 -13.62 -38.23 5.25
N MET A 105 -14.38 -38.54 6.32
CA MET A 105 -15.47 -37.69 6.78
C MET A 105 -14.96 -36.34 7.31
N ILE A 106 -13.87 -36.34 8.08
CA ILE A 106 -13.20 -35.13 8.56
C ILE A 106 -12.65 -34.29 7.40
N LEU A 107 -12.01 -34.94 6.42
CA LEU A 107 -11.49 -34.28 5.21
C LEU A 107 -12.60 -33.62 4.38
N LEU A 108 -13.73 -34.28 4.23
CA LEU A 108 -14.89 -33.77 3.49
C LEU A 108 -15.46 -32.51 4.18
N ILE A 109 -15.62 -32.53 5.49
CA ILE A 109 -16.08 -31.38 6.28
C ILE A 109 -15.06 -30.23 6.17
N GLY A 110 -13.76 -30.52 6.33
CA GLY A 110 -12.70 -29.55 6.19
C GLY A 110 -12.66 -28.89 4.82
N ALA A 111 -12.76 -29.67 3.76
CA ALA A 111 -12.76 -29.17 2.38
C ALA A 111 -13.98 -28.29 2.07
N THR A 112 -15.18 -28.70 2.51
CA THR A 112 -16.42 -27.91 2.31
C THR A 112 -16.40 -26.61 3.11
N TYR A 113 -15.91 -26.67 4.36
CA TYR A 113 -15.72 -25.49 5.21
C TYR A 113 -14.75 -24.49 4.59
N THR A 114 -13.55 -24.96 4.18
CA THR A 114 -12.51 -24.11 3.59
C THR A 114 -12.99 -23.48 2.28
N LYS A 115 -13.68 -24.23 1.41
CA LYS A 115 -14.23 -23.68 0.16
C LYS A 115 -15.22 -22.56 0.40
N LYS A 116 -16.17 -22.73 1.33
CA LYS A 116 -17.16 -21.68 1.68
C LYS A 116 -16.50 -20.48 2.35
N MET A 117 -15.55 -20.71 3.25
CA MET A 117 -14.85 -19.67 3.97
C MET A 117 -14.01 -18.78 3.03
N ASN A 118 -13.29 -19.40 2.10
CA ASN A 118 -12.50 -18.67 1.10
C ASN A 118 -13.38 -17.81 0.18
N ALA A 119 -14.53 -18.30 -0.24
CA ALA A 119 -15.47 -17.54 -1.07
C ALA A 119 -15.96 -16.27 -0.35
N ILE A 120 -16.35 -16.38 0.93
CA ILE A 120 -16.82 -15.24 1.72
C ILE A 120 -15.66 -14.26 2.01
N SER A 121 -14.49 -14.78 2.36
CA SER A 121 -13.30 -13.96 2.62
C SER A 121 -12.92 -13.14 1.39
N ALA A 122 -12.97 -13.72 0.19
CA ALA A 122 -12.69 -12.99 -1.05
C ALA A 122 -13.66 -11.82 -1.27
N THR A 123 -14.98 -12.05 -1.12
CA THR A 123 -15.99 -10.99 -1.25
C THR A 123 -15.82 -9.90 -0.19
N LYS A 124 -15.53 -10.29 1.05
CA LYS A 124 -15.29 -9.36 2.17
C LYS A 124 -14.06 -8.48 1.92
N THR A 125 -13.00 -9.03 1.32
CA THR A 125 -11.78 -8.29 0.98
C THR A 125 -12.06 -7.22 -0.07
N VAL A 126 -12.89 -7.49 -1.08
CA VAL A 126 -13.29 -6.51 -2.10
C VAL A 126 -13.99 -5.30 -1.46
N HIS A 127 -15.02 -5.53 -0.64
CA HIS A 127 -15.72 -4.42 0.04
C HIS A 127 -14.83 -3.64 1.01
N LEU A 128 -13.90 -4.31 1.67
CA LEU A 128 -12.93 -3.61 2.53
C LEU A 128 -11.95 -2.76 1.71
N SER A 129 -11.55 -3.23 0.55
CA SER A 129 -10.70 -2.49 -0.38
C SER A 129 -11.40 -1.23 -0.90
N GLU A 130 -12.68 -1.33 -1.28
CA GLU A 130 -13.49 -0.18 -1.70
C GLU A 130 -13.63 0.87 -0.58
N ALA A 131 -13.91 0.41 0.65
CA ALA A 131 -13.97 1.30 1.81
C ALA A 131 -12.63 1.98 2.10
N THR A 132 -11.51 1.25 1.98
CA THR A 132 -10.17 1.78 2.21
C THR A 132 -9.78 2.81 1.15
N SER A 133 -10.06 2.53 -0.12
CA SER A 133 -9.82 3.46 -1.23
C SER A 133 -10.59 4.77 -1.05
N MET A 134 -11.84 4.70 -0.60
CA MET A 134 -12.63 5.89 -0.30
C MET A 134 -12.03 6.71 0.86
N VAL A 135 -11.55 6.04 1.93
CA VAL A 135 -10.87 6.72 3.05
C VAL A 135 -9.61 7.40 2.57
N GLU A 136 -8.78 6.72 1.76
CA GLU A 136 -7.56 7.27 1.18
C GLU A 136 -7.84 8.51 0.33
N GLN A 137 -8.84 8.46 -0.56
CA GLN A 137 -9.26 9.62 -1.36
C GLN A 137 -9.72 10.79 -0.49
N THR A 138 -10.53 10.51 0.54
CA THR A 138 -11.03 11.54 1.47
C THR A 138 -9.90 12.22 2.23
N ILE A 139 -8.92 11.44 2.70
CA ILE A 139 -7.78 11.97 3.48
C ILE A 139 -6.80 12.73 2.58
N SER A 140 -6.50 12.21 1.39
CA SER A 140 -5.58 12.88 0.45
C SER A 140 -6.13 14.22 -0.03
N GLN A 141 -7.47 14.36 -0.13
CA GLN A 141 -8.15 15.58 -0.53
C GLN A 141 -8.88 16.27 0.63
N ILE A 142 -8.38 16.14 1.85
CA ILE A 142 -9.08 16.60 3.07
C ILE A 142 -9.42 18.09 3.03
N LYS A 143 -8.55 18.92 2.44
CA LYS A 143 -8.80 20.36 2.27
C LYS A 143 -10.04 20.62 1.42
N THR A 144 -10.22 19.88 0.33
CA THR A 144 -11.39 19.96 -0.54
C THR A 144 -12.64 19.50 0.19
N VAL A 145 -12.56 18.38 0.92
CA VAL A 145 -13.69 17.89 1.73
C VAL A 145 -14.16 18.93 2.73
N PHE A 146 -13.24 19.61 3.43
CA PHE A 146 -13.58 20.68 4.37
C PHE A 146 -14.13 21.93 3.67
N ALA A 147 -13.55 22.34 2.53
CA ALA A 147 -13.99 23.51 1.79
C ALA A 147 -15.46 23.37 1.32
N PHE A 148 -15.91 22.16 1.03
CA PHE A 148 -17.28 21.87 0.55
C PHE A 148 -18.18 21.23 1.63
N VAL A 149 -17.78 21.22 2.91
CA VAL A 149 -18.54 20.61 4.03
C VAL A 149 -18.98 19.17 3.70
N GLY A 150 -18.07 18.41 3.07
CA GLY A 150 -18.32 17.05 2.55
C GLY A 150 -18.20 15.93 3.58
N GLU A 151 -17.91 16.22 4.86
CA GLU A 151 -17.64 15.22 5.90
C GLU A 151 -18.82 14.28 6.12
N SER A 152 -20.04 14.83 6.14
CA SER A 152 -21.27 14.05 6.34
C SER A 152 -21.52 13.06 5.20
N TYR A 153 -21.20 13.46 3.97
CA TYR A 153 -21.33 12.61 2.79
C TYR A 153 -20.28 11.47 2.83
N ALA A 154 -19.02 11.80 3.14
CA ALA A 154 -17.94 10.82 3.29
C ALA A 154 -18.26 9.79 4.37
N MET A 155 -18.75 10.23 5.55
CA MET A 155 -19.16 9.35 6.63
C MET A 155 -20.33 8.44 6.26
N LYS A 156 -21.32 8.95 5.56
CA LYS A 156 -22.49 8.15 5.11
C LYS A 156 -22.06 7.07 4.10
N SER A 157 -21.21 7.42 3.15
CA SER A 157 -20.70 6.47 2.16
C SER A 157 -19.83 5.39 2.81
N PHE A 158 -18.93 5.75 3.71
CA PHE A 158 -18.14 4.79 4.47
C PHE A 158 -19.02 3.85 5.31
N SER A 159 -20.03 4.39 5.98
CA SER A 159 -20.97 3.60 6.79
C SER A 159 -21.72 2.57 5.94
N LYS A 160 -22.06 2.88 4.69
CA LYS A 160 -22.71 1.94 3.77
C LYS A 160 -21.83 0.73 3.48
N TYR A 161 -20.54 0.94 3.14
CA TYR A 161 -19.60 -0.16 2.92
C TYR A 161 -19.40 -1.02 4.17
N MET A 162 -19.33 -0.39 5.34
CA MET A 162 -19.21 -1.09 6.62
C MET A 162 -20.46 -1.92 6.95
N GLU A 163 -21.64 -1.47 6.58
CA GLU A 163 -22.87 -2.23 6.79
C GLU A 163 -22.93 -3.48 5.89
N GLU A 164 -22.53 -3.37 4.64
CA GLU A 164 -22.46 -4.51 3.73
C GLU A 164 -21.42 -5.54 4.21
N GLN A 165 -20.26 -5.08 4.65
CA GLN A 165 -19.25 -5.93 5.28
C GLN A 165 -19.81 -6.63 6.53
N PHE A 166 -20.58 -5.93 7.36
CA PHE A 166 -21.19 -6.51 8.55
C PHE A 166 -22.21 -7.62 8.21
N LYS A 167 -22.99 -7.47 7.13
CA LYS A 167 -23.89 -8.54 6.66
C LYS A 167 -23.12 -9.81 6.30
N LEU A 168 -22.02 -9.67 5.54
CA LEU A 168 -21.15 -10.79 5.20
C LEU A 168 -20.50 -11.43 6.42
N SER A 169 -20.09 -10.62 7.40
CA SER A 169 -19.48 -11.12 8.63
C SER A 169 -20.43 -11.94 9.50
N LYS A 170 -21.75 -11.68 9.45
CA LYS A 170 -22.75 -12.55 10.10
C LYS A 170 -22.79 -13.94 9.47
N VAL A 171 -22.75 -14.01 8.14
CA VAL A 171 -22.71 -15.28 7.40
C VAL A 171 -21.39 -16.02 7.65
N GLU A 172 -20.28 -15.30 7.65
CA GLU A 172 -18.95 -15.83 8.00
C GLU A 172 -18.96 -16.46 9.41
N ALA A 173 -19.48 -15.73 10.40
CA ALA A 173 -19.57 -16.20 11.80
C ALA A 173 -20.43 -17.47 11.91
N LEU A 174 -21.55 -17.56 11.19
CA LEU A 174 -22.40 -18.73 11.16
C LEU A 174 -21.69 -19.94 10.54
N ILE A 175 -21.07 -19.77 9.37
CA ILE A 175 -20.32 -20.84 8.69
C ILE A 175 -19.15 -21.31 9.55
N LYS A 176 -18.46 -20.40 10.23
CA LYS A 176 -17.38 -20.72 11.15
C LYS A 176 -17.90 -21.54 12.33
N GLY A 177 -19.02 -21.15 12.92
CA GLY A 177 -19.66 -21.89 14.02
C GLY A 177 -20.13 -23.29 13.60
N VAL A 178 -20.80 -23.39 12.44
CA VAL A 178 -21.24 -24.68 11.89
C VAL A 178 -20.04 -25.56 11.54
N GLY A 179 -19.03 -25.03 10.88
CA GLY A 179 -17.83 -25.80 10.46
C GLY A 179 -17.09 -26.39 11.66
N ILE A 180 -16.76 -25.56 12.64
CA ILE A 180 -16.06 -25.98 13.86
C ILE A 180 -16.96 -26.93 14.68
N GLY A 181 -18.24 -26.61 14.82
CA GLY A 181 -19.19 -27.44 15.53
C GLY A 181 -19.35 -28.84 14.90
N MET A 182 -19.51 -28.93 13.56
CA MET A 182 -19.58 -30.22 12.85
C MET A 182 -18.29 -31.02 13.01
N PHE A 183 -17.14 -30.35 12.90
CA PHE A 183 -15.85 -31.01 13.11
C PHE A 183 -15.76 -31.64 14.51
N GLN A 184 -16.15 -30.91 15.54
CA GLN A 184 -16.15 -31.37 16.91
C GLN A 184 -17.16 -32.52 17.15
N THR A 185 -18.36 -32.43 16.56
CA THR A 185 -19.40 -33.46 16.63
C THR A 185 -18.92 -34.75 15.99
N VAL A 186 -18.35 -34.70 14.77
CA VAL A 186 -17.79 -35.87 14.10
C VAL A 186 -16.67 -36.49 14.93
N THR A 187 -15.84 -35.69 15.56
CA THR A 187 -14.80 -36.18 16.47
C THR A 187 -15.40 -36.97 17.62
N PHE A 188 -16.40 -36.44 18.34
CA PHE A 188 -17.06 -37.17 19.44
C PHE A 188 -17.82 -38.42 18.99
N CYS A 189 -18.54 -38.35 17.86
CA CYS A 189 -19.23 -39.52 17.29
C CYS A 189 -18.25 -40.60 16.83
N SER A 190 -17.12 -40.21 16.27
CA SER A 190 -16.03 -41.13 15.91
C SER A 190 -15.47 -41.85 17.14
N TRP A 191 -15.28 -41.12 18.21
CA TRP A 191 -14.86 -41.70 19.48
C TRP A 191 -15.88 -42.71 20.03
N ALA A 192 -17.16 -42.33 20.01
CA ALA A 192 -18.23 -43.24 20.37
C ALA A 192 -18.16 -44.58 19.62
N LEU A 193 -17.97 -44.47 18.29
CA LEU A 193 -17.85 -45.64 17.39
C LEU A 193 -16.59 -46.48 17.69
N ILE A 194 -15.44 -45.83 17.76
CA ILE A 194 -14.12 -46.49 17.95
C ILE A 194 -14.11 -47.24 19.30
N VAL A 195 -14.60 -46.59 20.35
CA VAL A 195 -14.68 -47.19 21.70
C VAL A 195 -15.64 -48.37 21.70
N TRP A 196 -16.78 -48.25 21.04
CA TRP A 196 -17.75 -49.36 20.94
C TRP A 196 -17.19 -50.57 20.15
N VAL A 197 -16.55 -50.33 19.02
CA VAL A 197 -15.87 -51.36 18.25
C VAL A 197 -14.76 -52.02 19.04
N GLY A 198 -13.98 -51.23 19.81
CA GLY A 198 -12.97 -51.73 20.73
C GLY A 198 -13.54 -52.71 21.76
N ALA A 199 -14.74 -52.42 22.31
CA ALA A 199 -15.42 -53.32 23.24
C ALA A 199 -15.81 -54.66 22.57
N VAL A 200 -16.29 -54.62 21.35
CA VAL A 200 -16.63 -55.82 20.56
C VAL A 200 -15.39 -56.67 20.31
N VAL A 201 -14.27 -56.08 19.94
CA VAL A 201 -12.99 -56.77 19.65
C VAL A 201 -12.42 -57.41 20.91
N VAL A 202 -12.48 -56.71 22.06
CA VAL A 202 -12.01 -57.22 23.35
C VAL A 202 -12.92 -58.41 23.82
N THR A 203 -14.23 -58.26 23.72
CA THR A 203 -15.18 -59.34 24.09
C THR A 203 -15.05 -60.54 23.21
N ALA A 204 -14.68 -60.38 21.92
CA ALA A 204 -14.37 -61.47 21.02
C ALA A 204 -12.99 -62.10 21.23
N HIS A 205 -12.23 -61.68 22.28
CA HIS A 205 -10.87 -62.15 22.60
C HIS A 205 -9.84 -62.00 21.49
N ARG A 206 -10.07 -61.06 20.52
CA ARG A 206 -9.15 -60.80 19.41
C ARG A 206 -7.99 -59.84 19.74
N ALA A 207 -8.21 -58.94 20.72
CA ALA A 207 -7.18 -58.06 21.22
C ALA A 207 -7.31 -57.87 22.75
N LYS A 208 -6.22 -57.48 23.39
CA LYS A 208 -6.23 -57.11 24.83
C LYS A 208 -6.75 -55.68 24.99
N GLY A 209 -7.42 -55.40 26.10
CA GLY A 209 -7.94 -54.07 26.42
C GLY A 209 -6.87 -52.95 26.33
N GLY A 210 -5.63 -53.27 26.76
CA GLY A 210 -4.49 -52.34 26.67
C GLY A 210 -4.09 -51.99 25.24
N ASP A 211 -4.15 -52.96 24.33
CA ASP A 211 -3.78 -52.72 22.90
C ASP A 211 -4.81 -51.83 22.22
N VAL A 212 -6.11 -52.04 22.54
CA VAL A 212 -7.20 -51.20 22.03
C VAL A 212 -7.06 -49.77 22.56
N ILE A 213 -6.76 -49.57 23.84
CA ILE A 213 -6.54 -48.23 24.41
C ILE A 213 -5.37 -47.56 23.77
N SER A 214 -4.26 -48.27 23.57
CA SER A 214 -3.07 -47.74 22.92
C SER A 214 -3.34 -47.32 21.44
N ALA A 215 -4.08 -48.12 20.69
CA ALA A 215 -4.51 -47.80 19.34
C ALA A 215 -5.41 -46.55 19.33
N VAL A 216 -6.40 -46.51 20.21
CA VAL A 216 -7.34 -45.37 20.37
C VAL A 216 -6.61 -44.09 20.72
N MET A 217 -5.66 -44.13 21.68
CA MET A 217 -4.87 -42.96 22.06
C MET A 217 -3.94 -42.49 20.93
N SER A 218 -3.31 -43.40 20.17
CA SER A 218 -2.45 -43.06 19.06
C SER A 218 -3.22 -42.36 17.94
N ILE A 219 -4.43 -42.81 17.63
CA ILE A 219 -5.33 -42.16 16.66
C ILE A 219 -5.77 -40.79 17.18
N LEU A 220 -6.05 -40.65 18.47
CA LEU A 220 -6.42 -39.37 19.06
C LEU A 220 -5.35 -38.33 18.89
N PHE A 221 -4.12 -38.64 19.30
CA PHE A 221 -3.00 -37.68 19.13
C PHE A 221 -2.79 -37.33 17.69
N GLY A 222 -2.89 -38.29 16.77
CA GLY A 222 -2.84 -38.04 15.35
C GLY A 222 -3.96 -37.11 14.84
N ALA A 223 -5.22 -37.37 15.22
CA ALA A 223 -6.36 -36.56 14.82
C ALA A 223 -6.29 -35.12 15.37
N ILE A 224 -5.89 -34.95 16.64
CA ILE A 224 -5.66 -33.64 17.24
C ILE A 224 -4.57 -32.89 16.49
N SER A 225 -3.47 -33.54 16.14
CA SER A 225 -2.39 -32.93 15.37
C SER A 225 -2.85 -32.44 13.99
N LEU A 226 -3.66 -33.23 13.29
CA LEU A 226 -4.22 -32.83 12.00
C LEU A 226 -5.15 -31.60 12.12
N THR A 227 -5.85 -31.47 13.26
CA THR A 227 -6.70 -30.32 13.54
C THR A 227 -5.86 -29.03 13.65
N TYR A 228 -4.67 -29.11 14.23
CA TYR A 228 -3.76 -27.97 14.31
C TYR A 228 -3.14 -27.60 12.95
N ALA A 229 -3.06 -28.52 12.00
CA ALA A 229 -2.58 -28.24 10.65
C ALA A 229 -3.62 -27.47 9.77
N ALA A 230 -4.91 -27.52 10.11
CA ALA A 230 -5.96 -26.89 9.32
C ALA A 230 -5.81 -25.35 9.16
N PRO A 231 -5.48 -24.57 10.20
CA PRO A 231 -5.19 -23.14 10.06
C PRO A 231 -4.00 -22.83 9.15
N ASP A 232 -2.98 -23.70 9.13
CA ASP A 232 -1.79 -23.51 8.31
C ASP A 232 -2.13 -23.56 6.81
N MET A 233 -3.10 -24.40 6.41
CA MET A 233 -3.63 -24.45 5.04
C MET A 233 -4.24 -23.12 4.58
N GLN A 234 -4.86 -22.38 5.48
CA GLN A 234 -5.39 -21.05 5.17
C GLN A 234 -4.25 -20.07 4.88
N ILE A 235 -3.18 -20.13 5.68
CA ILE A 235 -1.98 -19.29 5.48
C ILE A 235 -1.28 -19.63 4.17
N PHE A 236 -1.18 -20.92 3.81
CA PHE A 236 -0.63 -21.33 2.51
C PHE A 236 -1.45 -20.83 1.33
N ASN A 237 -2.78 -20.82 1.42
CA ASN A 237 -3.64 -20.25 0.38
C ASN A 237 -3.45 -18.74 0.25
N GLN A 238 -3.29 -18.02 1.35
CA GLN A 238 -2.97 -16.58 1.34
C GLN A 238 -1.57 -16.34 0.74
N ALA A 239 -0.58 -17.13 1.13
CA ALA A 239 0.76 -17.04 0.59
C ALA A 239 0.83 -17.37 -0.90
N LYS A 240 0.02 -18.34 -1.37
CA LYS A 240 -0.12 -18.64 -2.80
C LYS A 240 -0.67 -17.43 -3.57
N ALA A 241 -1.68 -16.75 -3.05
CA ALA A 241 -2.24 -15.55 -3.66
C ALA A 241 -1.23 -14.40 -3.67
N ALA A 242 -0.59 -14.12 -2.54
CA ALA A 242 0.47 -13.12 -2.42
C ALA A 242 1.68 -13.43 -3.32
N GLY A 243 2.09 -14.69 -3.38
CA GLY A 243 3.16 -15.16 -4.26
C GLY A 243 2.84 -14.95 -5.73
N LYS A 244 1.59 -15.20 -6.15
CA LYS A 244 1.18 -14.94 -7.54
C LYS A 244 1.38 -13.47 -7.92
N GLU A 245 0.99 -12.53 -7.08
CA GLU A 245 1.17 -11.09 -7.34
C GLU A 245 2.65 -10.69 -7.35
N VAL A 246 3.44 -11.23 -6.42
CA VAL A 246 4.88 -10.97 -6.36
C VAL A 246 5.61 -11.51 -7.61
N PHE A 247 5.33 -12.77 -7.99
CA PHE A 247 5.98 -13.38 -9.17
C PHE A 247 5.49 -12.77 -10.48
N GLN A 248 4.25 -12.29 -10.57
CA GLN A 248 3.78 -11.54 -11.74
C GLN A 248 4.66 -10.30 -12.01
N VAL A 249 5.10 -9.60 -10.96
CA VAL A 249 6.01 -8.46 -11.12
C VAL A 249 7.44 -8.91 -11.45
N ILE A 250 7.92 -9.97 -10.81
CA ILE A 250 9.30 -10.48 -11.03
C ILE A 250 9.48 -11.04 -12.45
N GLU A 251 8.47 -11.77 -12.94
CA GLU A 251 8.52 -12.45 -14.24
C GLU A 251 8.07 -11.57 -15.40
N ARG A 252 7.48 -10.38 -15.11
CA ARG A 252 7.07 -9.46 -16.14
C ARG A 252 8.27 -8.95 -16.91
N LYS A 253 8.30 -9.20 -18.20
CA LYS A 253 9.32 -8.67 -19.11
C LYS A 253 8.94 -7.23 -19.47
N PRO A 254 9.79 -6.24 -19.17
CA PRO A 254 9.54 -4.87 -19.55
C PRO A 254 9.57 -4.71 -21.06
N LEU A 255 8.67 -3.88 -21.61
CA LEU A 255 8.67 -3.51 -23.04
C LEU A 255 9.90 -2.69 -23.38
N ILE A 256 10.34 -1.80 -22.47
CA ILE A 256 11.54 -1.01 -22.57
C ILE A 256 12.51 -1.48 -21.46
N SER A 257 13.49 -2.30 -21.85
CA SER A 257 14.43 -2.91 -20.91
C SER A 257 15.67 -2.04 -20.68
N TYR A 258 16.05 -1.87 -19.40
CA TYR A 258 17.31 -1.23 -19.00
C TYR A 258 18.55 -2.10 -19.21
N ASP A 259 18.38 -3.40 -19.38
CA ASP A 259 19.45 -4.37 -19.52
C ASP A 259 19.62 -4.84 -20.98
N SER A 260 18.88 -4.25 -21.93
CA SER A 260 19.11 -4.48 -23.36
C SER A 260 20.44 -3.86 -23.80
N ILE A 261 21.31 -4.65 -24.38
CA ILE A 261 22.55 -4.19 -24.99
C ILE A 261 22.16 -3.52 -26.32
N GLY A 262 22.06 -2.19 -26.30
CA GLY A 262 21.83 -1.36 -27.49
C GLY A 262 23.14 -0.84 -28.07
N LYS A 263 23.06 -0.13 -29.19
CA LYS A 263 24.18 0.58 -29.79
C LYS A 263 24.57 1.78 -28.95
N THR A 264 25.86 2.07 -28.87
CA THR A 264 26.42 3.30 -28.30
C THR A 264 27.15 4.08 -29.39
N LEU A 265 27.01 5.39 -29.37
CA LEU A 265 27.72 6.27 -30.34
C LEU A 265 28.97 6.83 -29.65
N GLU A 266 30.04 7.10 -30.42
CA GLU A 266 31.26 7.69 -29.87
C GLU A 266 31.03 9.15 -29.47
N VAL A 267 30.27 9.89 -30.30
CA VAL A 267 29.89 11.30 -30.09
C VAL A 267 28.41 11.44 -30.37
N VAL A 268 27.72 12.25 -29.58
CA VAL A 268 26.31 12.61 -29.78
C VAL A 268 26.27 14.09 -30.16
N ASP A 269 25.96 14.38 -31.42
CA ASP A 269 25.78 15.75 -31.91
C ASP A 269 24.45 16.33 -31.48
N GLY A 270 23.45 15.47 -31.31
CA GLY A 270 22.12 15.82 -30.81
C GLY A 270 21.12 16.21 -31.89
N ASN A 271 21.31 15.78 -33.15
CA ASN A 271 20.26 15.90 -34.17
C ASN A 271 19.10 14.98 -33.88
N ILE A 272 17.86 15.49 -33.84
CA ILE A 272 16.67 14.68 -33.49
C ILE A 272 15.69 14.74 -34.67
N GLU A 273 15.29 13.58 -35.16
CA GLU A 273 14.26 13.45 -36.19
C GLU A 273 13.10 12.59 -35.69
N ILE A 274 11.89 13.11 -35.85
CA ILE A 274 10.65 12.44 -35.52
C ILE A 274 9.91 12.21 -36.83
N ARG A 275 9.62 10.94 -37.20
CA ARG A 275 9.05 10.55 -38.48
C ARG A 275 7.74 9.82 -38.31
N ASP A 276 6.65 10.44 -38.76
CA ASP A 276 5.28 9.88 -38.80
C ASP A 276 4.86 9.17 -37.51
N VAL A 277 5.06 9.82 -36.34
CA VAL A 277 4.84 9.24 -35.03
C VAL A 277 3.37 9.30 -34.63
N TYR A 278 2.82 8.12 -34.28
CA TYR A 278 1.53 7.96 -33.64
C TYR A 278 1.73 7.45 -32.22
N PHE A 279 1.00 8.02 -31.26
CA PHE A 279 1.12 7.64 -29.86
C PHE A 279 -0.16 7.85 -29.08
N ALA A 280 -0.49 6.87 -28.21
CA ALA A 280 -1.48 6.95 -27.13
C ALA A 280 -0.85 6.45 -25.83
N TYR A 281 -1.23 7.05 -24.70
CA TYR A 281 -0.75 6.58 -23.38
C TYR A 281 -1.34 5.20 -23.05
N PRO A 282 -0.56 4.30 -22.41
CA PRO A 282 -1.05 2.98 -22.00
C PRO A 282 -2.28 3.02 -21.10
N SER A 283 -2.46 4.09 -20.33
CA SER A 283 -3.64 4.31 -19.47
C SER A 283 -4.91 4.66 -20.26
N ARG A 284 -4.77 5.15 -21.52
CA ARG A 284 -5.88 5.53 -22.42
C ARG A 284 -5.57 5.13 -23.85
N PRO A 285 -5.53 3.85 -24.20
CA PRO A 285 -5.09 3.36 -25.50
C PRO A 285 -5.99 3.79 -26.67
N GLU A 286 -7.24 4.13 -26.39
CA GLU A 286 -8.22 4.56 -27.39
C GLU A 286 -8.02 6.04 -27.83
N GLU A 287 -7.25 6.83 -27.07
CA GLU A 287 -7.07 8.25 -27.29
C GLU A 287 -5.68 8.53 -27.88
N LEU A 288 -5.61 8.71 -29.21
CA LEU A 288 -4.36 9.10 -29.89
C LEU A 288 -4.03 10.56 -29.57
N ILE A 289 -2.88 10.75 -28.92
CA ILE A 289 -2.34 12.08 -28.60
C ILE A 289 -1.51 12.64 -29.76
N LEU A 290 -0.64 11.80 -30.36
CA LEU A 290 0.11 12.19 -31.58
C LEU A 290 -0.45 11.41 -32.78
N ARG A 291 -0.58 12.09 -33.91
CA ARG A 291 -1.28 11.59 -35.11
C ARG A 291 -0.48 11.87 -36.38
N GLY A 292 0.63 11.16 -36.59
CA GLY A 292 1.54 11.38 -37.72
C GLY A 292 2.46 12.59 -37.50
N PHE A 293 2.95 12.74 -36.27
CA PHE A 293 3.83 13.84 -35.87
C PHE A 293 5.20 13.69 -36.56
N THR A 294 5.60 14.69 -37.36
CA THR A 294 6.87 14.70 -38.10
C THR A 294 7.59 16.02 -37.87
N LEU A 295 8.86 15.96 -37.43
CA LEU A 295 9.67 17.12 -37.12
C LEU A 295 11.17 16.80 -37.21
N SER A 296 11.98 17.70 -37.72
CA SER A 296 13.45 17.65 -37.67
C SER A 296 13.98 18.77 -36.79
N ILE A 297 14.83 18.45 -35.83
CA ILE A 297 15.43 19.35 -34.85
C ILE A 297 16.95 19.29 -35.07
N PRO A 298 17.57 20.31 -35.68
CA PRO A 298 19.00 20.31 -35.94
C PRO A 298 19.84 20.38 -34.66
N ALA A 299 21.01 19.77 -34.67
CA ALA A 299 21.96 19.80 -33.55
C ALA A 299 22.33 21.24 -33.14
N GLY A 300 22.44 21.50 -31.85
CA GLY A 300 22.83 22.80 -31.28
C GLY A 300 21.78 23.90 -31.40
N LYS A 301 20.53 23.59 -31.79
CA LYS A 301 19.45 24.56 -31.96
C LYS A 301 18.44 24.50 -30.79
N VAL A 302 17.91 25.68 -30.46
CA VAL A 302 16.82 25.82 -29.46
C VAL A 302 15.50 25.83 -30.21
N VAL A 303 14.68 24.80 -29.97
CA VAL A 303 13.38 24.60 -30.60
C VAL A 303 12.27 24.73 -29.55
N ALA A 304 11.39 25.72 -29.75
CA ALA A 304 10.28 25.99 -28.85
C ALA A 304 8.97 25.40 -29.38
N PHE A 305 8.28 24.63 -28.56
CA PHE A 305 6.96 24.07 -28.86
C PHE A 305 5.84 24.96 -28.31
N VAL A 306 4.93 25.37 -29.19
CA VAL A 306 3.79 26.22 -28.88
C VAL A 306 2.49 25.56 -29.30
N GLY A 307 1.42 25.73 -28.55
CA GLY A 307 0.11 25.16 -28.88
C GLY A 307 -0.80 25.07 -27.67
N SER A 308 -2.05 24.68 -27.88
CA SER A 308 -3.07 24.54 -26.85
C SER A 308 -2.67 23.49 -25.77
N SER A 309 -3.25 23.62 -24.58
CA SER A 309 -3.04 22.60 -23.55
C SER A 309 -3.59 21.25 -24.02
N GLY A 310 -2.84 20.17 -23.81
CA GLY A 310 -3.23 18.82 -24.22
C GLY A 310 -2.94 18.45 -25.68
N CYS A 311 -2.36 19.35 -26.52
CA CYS A 311 -2.04 19.04 -27.92
C CYS A 311 -0.84 18.08 -28.13
N GLY A 312 -0.19 17.58 -27.06
CA GLY A 312 0.85 16.56 -27.15
C GLY A 312 2.30 17.06 -27.00
N LYS A 313 2.56 18.32 -26.60
CA LYS A 313 3.92 18.88 -26.45
C LYS A 313 4.80 18.08 -25.48
N SER A 314 4.33 17.88 -24.23
CA SER A 314 5.08 17.10 -23.21
C SER A 314 5.21 15.63 -23.58
N THR A 315 4.29 15.11 -24.41
CA THR A 315 4.37 13.75 -24.95
C THR A 315 5.59 13.57 -25.85
N VAL A 316 5.94 14.60 -26.67
CA VAL A 316 7.14 14.56 -27.51
C VAL A 316 8.40 14.44 -26.64
N ILE A 317 8.51 15.24 -25.56
CA ILE A 317 9.61 15.14 -24.58
C ILE A 317 9.71 13.72 -24.01
N SER A 318 8.57 13.15 -23.61
CA SER A 318 8.52 11.80 -23.04
C SER A 318 8.95 10.71 -24.02
N LEU A 319 8.65 10.87 -25.29
CA LEU A 319 9.06 9.95 -26.37
C LEU A 319 10.54 10.10 -26.73
N VAL A 320 11.08 11.31 -26.81
CA VAL A 320 12.50 11.55 -27.06
C VAL A 320 13.37 11.00 -25.92
N ALA A 321 12.93 11.17 -24.65
CA ALA A 321 13.56 10.56 -23.48
C ALA A 321 13.35 9.02 -23.41
N ARG A 322 12.59 8.45 -24.35
CA ARG A 322 12.20 7.05 -24.41
C ARG A 322 11.59 6.56 -23.08
N PHE A 323 10.70 7.37 -22.49
CA PHE A 323 9.84 6.92 -21.40
C PHE A 323 8.74 5.99 -21.92
N TYR A 324 8.34 6.19 -23.17
CA TYR A 324 7.42 5.35 -23.93
C TYR A 324 7.98 5.14 -25.34
N ASP A 325 7.57 4.08 -26.00
CA ASP A 325 7.84 3.86 -27.41
C ASP A 325 6.60 4.24 -28.24
N PRO A 326 6.76 4.83 -29.44
CA PRO A 326 5.65 5.17 -30.31
C PRO A 326 4.94 3.91 -30.83
N SER A 327 3.61 4.02 -31.05
CA SER A 327 2.78 2.94 -31.62
C SER A 327 3.09 2.71 -33.10
N LYS A 328 3.37 3.79 -33.85
CA LYS A 328 3.83 3.79 -35.21
C LYS A 328 4.83 4.93 -35.42
N GLY A 329 5.64 4.83 -36.51
CA GLY A 329 6.70 5.77 -36.78
C GLY A 329 7.96 5.50 -35.97
N GLU A 330 8.93 6.40 -36.10
CA GLU A 330 10.24 6.27 -35.47
C GLU A 330 10.77 7.62 -34.98
N ILE A 331 11.64 7.56 -33.99
CA ILE A 331 12.38 8.71 -33.48
C ILE A 331 13.86 8.37 -33.61
N LEU A 332 14.59 9.26 -34.24
CA LEU A 332 16.02 9.11 -34.51
C LEU A 332 16.80 10.15 -33.72
N VAL A 333 17.95 9.76 -33.17
CA VAL A 333 18.97 10.63 -32.62
C VAL A 333 20.26 10.35 -33.42
N ASP A 334 20.78 11.38 -34.05
CA ASP A 334 21.95 11.28 -34.96
C ASP A 334 21.82 10.12 -35.96
N ASN A 335 20.66 10.07 -36.65
CA ASN A 335 20.29 9.06 -37.65
C ASN A 335 20.15 7.62 -37.10
N HIS A 336 20.13 7.42 -35.77
CA HIS A 336 19.92 6.12 -35.16
C HIS A 336 18.59 6.07 -34.43
N ASN A 337 17.82 5.01 -34.66
CA ASN A 337 16.54 4.84 -33.94
C ASN A 337 16.77 4.71 -32.43
N VAL A 338 16.04 5.47 -31.64
CA VAL A 338 16.15 5.45 -30.17
C VAL A 338 15.85 4.06 -29.59
N LYS A 339 15.11 3.21 -30.31
CA LYS A 339 14.83 1.81 -29.92
C LYS A 339 16.08 0.94 -30.00
N ASP A 340 17.02 1.24 -30.91
CA ASP A 340 18.24 0.48 -31.13
C ASP A 340 19.40 0.95 -30.25
N LEU A 341 19.29 2.13 -29.65
CA LEU A 341 20.29 2.69 -28.77
C LEU A 341 20.21 2.07 -27.36
N ASP A 342 21.38 1.91 -26.70
CA ASP A 342 21.41 1.57 -25.29
C ASP A 342 20.69 2.65 -24.48
N LEU A 343 19.73 2.22 -23.65
CA LEU A 343 18.87 3.14 -22.92
C LEU A 343 19.62 3.99 -21.90
N LYS A 344 20.64 3.41 -21.25
CA LYS A 344 21.49 4.14 -20.29
C LYS A 344 22.35 5.16 -20.99
N PHE A 345 22.89 4.78 -22.15
CA PHE A 345 23.65 5.69 -23.00
C PHE A 345 22.77 6.84 -23.51
N LEU A 346 21.59 6.57 -24.06
CA LEU A 346 20.66 7.59 -24.52
C LEU A 346 20.32 8.58 -23.40
N ARG A 347 19.89 8.07 -22.26
CA ARG A 347 19.50 8.92 -21.12
C ARG A 347 20.69 9.61 -20.44
N LYS A 348 21.91 9.10 -20.56
CA LYS A 348 23.11 9.81 -20.11
C LYS A 348 23.31 11.11 -20.90
N ASN A 349 23.01 11.09 -22.20
CA ASN A 349 23.18 12.22 -23.12
C ASN A 349 21.95 13.15 -23.18
N ILE A 350 20.90 12.88 -22.41
CA ILE A 350 19.70 13.73 -22.33
C ILE A 350 19.59 14.31 -20.91
N GLY A 351 19.51 15.64 -20.79
CA GLY A 351 19.10 16.34 -19.58
C GLY A 351 17.62 16.68 -19.64
N ALA A 352 16.91 16.59 -18.53
CA ALA A 352 15.49 16.94 -18.47
C ALA A 352 15.21 17.81 -17.24
N VAL A 353 14.43 18.87 -17.44
CA VAL A 353 13.88 19.72 -16.39
C VAL A 353 12.36 19.73 -16.57
N SER A 354 11.65 19.13 -15.59
CA SER A 354 10.20 19.00 -15.61
C SER A 354 9.50 20.23 -15.01
N GLN A 355 8.21 20.35 -15.29
CA GLN A 355 7.34 21.43 -14.81
C GLN A 355 7.35 21.54 -13.29
N GLU A 356 7.20 20.41 -12.57
CA GLU A 356 7.32 20.33 -11.12
C GLU A 356 8.53 19.46 -10.74
N PRO A 357 9.70 20.06 -10.42
CA PRO A 357 10.88 19.29 -10.10
C PRO A 357 10.74 18.59 -8.73
N SER A 358 10.98 17.31 -8.72
CA SER A 358 11.01 16.51 -7.52
C SER A 358 12.39 16.49 -6.88
N LEU A 359 12.43 16.73 -5.56
CA LEU A 359 13.63 16.55 -4.74
C LEU A 359 13.50 15.28 -3.92
N PHE A 360 14.56 14.47 -3.93
CA PHE A 360 14.67 13.28 -3.10
C PHE A 360 14.97 13.67 -1.64
N ALA A 361 14.54 12.82 -0.71
CA ALA A 361 14.93 12.97 0.69
C ALA A 361 16.45 12.81 0.83
N GLY A 362 17.10 13.82 1.40
CA GLY A 362 18.55 13.91 1.53
C GLY A 362 19.03 15.36 1.45
N THR A 363 20.32 15.57 1.34
CA THR A 363 20.90 16.91 1.27
C THR A 363 20.69 17.55 -0.13
N ILE A 364 20.82 18.87 -0.22
CA ILE A 364 20.85 19.58 -1.51
C ILE A 364 22.00 19.03 -2.37
N LYS A 365 23.17 18.80 -1.77
CA LYS A 365 24.33 18.19 -2.44
C LYS A 365 24.01 16.82 -3.03
N ASP A 366 23.35 15.94 -2.29
CA ASP A 366 22.95 14.62 -2.78
C ASP A 366 21.97 14.74 -3.95
N ASN A 367 21.03 15.69 -3.86
CA ASN A 367 20.09 15.97 -4.94
C ASN A 367 20.76 16.47 -6.22
N MET A 368 21.80 17.28 -6.11
CA MET A 368 22.57 17.73 -7.28
C MET A 368 23.42 16.61 -7.88
N LYS A 369 24.02 15.76 -7.03
CA LYS A 369 24.78 14.58 -7.46
C LYS A 369 23.97 13.54 -8.24
N VAL A 370 22.64 13.62 -8.26
CA VAL A 370 21.81 12.82 -9.18
C VAL A 370 22.17 13.11 -10.64
N GLY A 371 22.60 14.32 -10.99
CA GLY A 371 23.09 14.68 -12.32
C GLY A 371 24.43 14.03 -12.66
N ASN A 372 25.39 14.08 -11.74
CA ASN A 372 26.70 13.44 -11.85
C ASN A 372 27.17 12.99 -10.47
N LYS A 373 27.26 11.67 -10.26
CA LYS A 373 27.62 11.07 -8.95
C LYS A 373 29.06 11.35 -8.54
N ASP A 374 29.95 11.52 -9.51
CA ASP A 374 31.38 11.68 -9.33
C ASP A 374 31.81 13.15 -9.22
N ALA A 375 30.82 14.08 -9.27
CA ALA A 375 31.08 15.51 -9.21
C ALA A 375 31.72 15.93 -7.88
N ASP A 376 32.77 16.75 -7.96
CA ASP A 376 33.40 17.36 -6.78
C ASP A 376 32.63 18.58 -6.31
N ASP A 377 33.02 19.13 -5.14
CA ASP A 377 32.33 20.26 -4.53
C ASP A 377 32.46 21.56 -5.36
N ARG A 378 33.54 21.71 -6.12
CA ARG A 378 33.74 22.87 -7.02
C ARG A 378 32.79 22.83 -8.21
N GLN A 379 32.63 21.65 -8.82
CA GLN A 379 31.70 21.43 -9.92
C GLN A 379 30.25 21.68 -9.46
N ILE A 380 29.89 21.18 -8.26
CA ILE A 380 28.57 21.42 -7.68
C ILE A 380 28.32 22.90 -7.44
N GLN A 381 29.29 23.61 -6.89
CA GLN A 381 29.19 25.04 -6.66
C GLN A 381 29.07 25.81 -8.00
N SER A 382 29.93 25.54 -8.96
CA SER A 382 29.88 26.17 -10.29
C SER A 382 28.54 25.93 -10.99
N ALA A 383 28.02 24.70 -10.98
CA ALA A 383 26.69 24.41 -11.54
C ALA A 383 25.57 25.16 -10.80
N SER A 384 25.72 25.35 -9.48
CA SER A 384 24.76 26.12 -8.66
C SER A 384 24.82 27.60 -8.96
N GLU A 385 26.00 28.15 -9.22
CA GLU A 385 26.19 29.56 -9.61
C GLU A 385 25.57 29.82 -10.99
N MET A 386 25.84 28.95 -11.95
CA MET A 386 25.23 29.03 -13.30
C MET A 386 23.70 28.89 -13.26
N ALA A 387 23.16 28.13 -12.30
CA ALA A 387 21.71 27.99 -12.11
C ALA A 387 21.10 29.06 -11.17
N ASN A 388 21.82 30.11 -10.79
CA ASN A 388 21.40 31.12 -9.83
C ASN A 388 20.90 30.49 -8.49
N ALA A 389 21.42 29.30 -8.11
CA ALA A 389 21.04 28.59 -6.90
C ALA A 389 21.98 28.85 -5.72
N HIS A 390 23.25 29.15 -5.97
CA HIS A 390 24.28 29.30 -4.93
C HIS A 390 23.92 30.36 -3.90
N SER A 391 23.36 31.49 -4.30
CA SER A 391 23.02 32.63 -3.44
C SER A 391 22.05 32.23 -2.31
N PHE A 392 20.95 31.55 -2.63
CA PHE A 392 20.00 31.13 -1.61
C PHE A 392 20.50 29.92 -0.81
N ILE A 393 21.26 28.99 -1.45
CA ILE A 393 21.82 27.82 -0.75
C ILE A 393 22.79 28.27 0.35
N SER A 394 23.64 29.26 0.05
CA SER A 394 24.62 29.83 1.01
C SER A 394 23.97 30.48 2.22
N GLN A 395 22.73 30.95 2.10
CA GLN A 395 21.97 31.57 3.20
C GLN A 395 21.29 30.55 4.12
N LEU A 396 21.21 29.27 3.71
CA LEU A 396 20.65 28.22 4.54
C LEU A 396 21.62 27.83 5.67
N PRO A 397 21.13 27.49 6.87
CA PRO A 397 21.97 27.20 8.03
C PRO A 397 23.05 26.13 7.77
N ASN A 398 22.73 25.09 7.01
CA ASN A 398 23.64 24.00 6.65
C ASN A 398 24.10 24.05 5.19
N GLN A 399 23.84 25.16 4.48
CA GLN A 399 24.23 25.35 3.08
C GLN A 399 23.87 24.11 2.21
N TYR A 400 24.84 23.55 1.48
CA TYR A 400 24.66 22.36 0.63
C TYR A 400 24.31 21.08 1.41
N LEU A 401 24.58 21.03 2.71
CA LEU A 401 24.23 19.90 3.58
C LEU A 401 22.82 20.03 4.19
N THR A 402 22.06 21.05 3.79
CA THR A 402 20.67 21.21 4.22
C THR A 402 19.84 20.05 3.71
N GLU A 403 19.15 19.35 4.60
CA GLU A 403 18.22 18.28 4.25
C GLU A 403 16.96 18.85 3.61
N VAL A 404 16.54 18.28 2.48
CA VAL A 404 15.36 18.64 1.69
C VAL A 404 14.51 17.40 1.40
N GLY A 405 13.35 17.57 0.78
CA GLY A 405 12.40 16.51 0.49
C GLY A 405 11.25 16.46 1.49
N GLN A 406 10.56 15.31 1.63
CA GLN A 406 9.31 15.22 2.41
C GLN A 406 9.44 15.58 3.89
N ARG A 407 10.62 15.46 4.49
CA ARG A 407 10.87 15.73 5.93
C ARG A 407 11.91 16.84 6.19
N GLY A 408 12.46 17.43 5.11
CA GLY A 408 13.46 18.50 5.21
C GLY A 408 12.86 19.90 5.07
N VAL A 409 13.74 20.87 4.87
CA VAL A 409 13.35 22.27 4.66
C VAL A 409 12.47 22.39 3.42
N GLN A 410 11.36 23.13 3.55
CA GLN A 410 10.51 23.42 2.41
C GLN A 410 11.12 24.56 1.60
N LEU A 411 11.44 24.25 0.34
CA LEU A 411 11.92 25.22 -0.65
C LEU A 411 10.76 25.77 -1.49
N SER A 412 10.88 27.03 -1.92
CA SER A 412 9.93 27.61 -2.88
C SER A 412 9.99 26.90 -4.23
N GLY A 413 8.94 27.05 -5.07
CA GLY A 413 8.91 26.49 -6.42
C GLY A 413 10.14 26.89 -7.24
N GLY A 414 10.50 28.19 -7.23
CA GLY A 414 11.66 28.70 -7.94
C GLY A 414 13.00 28.19 -7.41
N GLN A 415 13.13 27.97 -6.09
CA GLN A 415 14.32 27.36 -5.50
C GLN A 415 14.48 25.89 -5.95
N LYS A 416 13.40 25.11 -5.93
CA LYS A 416 13.40 23.72 -6.43
C LYS A 416 13.78 23.67 -7.90
N GLN A 417 13.24 24.60 -8.71
CA GLN A 417 13.51 24.67 -10.14
C GLN A 417 14.98 24.96 -10.41
N ARG A 418 15.59 25.92 -9.70
CA ARG A 418 17.02 26.23 -9.83
C ARG A 418 17.92 25.06 -9.44
N ILE A 419 17.56 24.28 -8.41
CA ILE A 419 18.27 23.03 -8.09
C ILE A 419 18.14 22.00 -9.25
N ALA A 420 16.96 21.88 -9.86
CA ALA A 420 16.77 20.96 -10.98
C ALA A 420 17.55 21.41 -12.24
N ILE A 421 17.64 22.71 -12.49
CA ILE A 421 18.48 23.26 -13.57
C ILE A 421 19.97 23.01 -13.25
N ALA A 422 20.42 23.27 -12.02
CA ALA A 422 21.78 22.94 -11.59
C ALA A 422 22.13 21.46 -11.77
N ARG A 423 21.18 20.56 -11.48
CA ARG A 423 21.29 19.11 -11.74
C ARG A 423 21.48 18.79 -13.22
N ALA A 424 20.75 19.49 -14.10
CA ALA A 424 20.87 19.34 -15.56
C ALA A 424 22.20 19.90 -16.08
N ILE A 425 22.64 21.06 -15.58
CA ILE A 425 23.96 21.66 -15.92
C ILE A 425 25.10 20.73 -15.47
N LEU A 426 25.04 20.19 -14.24
CA LEU A 426 26.08 19.30 -13.69
C LEU A 426 26.22 18.00 -14.50
N LYS A 427 25.16 17.57 -15.17
CA LYS A 427 25.16 16.41 -16.05
C LYS A 427 25.84 16.70 -17.39
N ASP A 428 25.81 17.94 -17.85
CA ASP A 428 26.38 18.43 -19.11
C ASP A 428 25.99 17.63 -20.38
N PRO A 429 24.68 17.46 -20.63
CA PRO A 429 24.21 16.64 -21.74
C PRO A 429 24.17 17.45 -23.04
N PRO A 430 24.41 16.82 -24.23
CA PRO A 430 24.26 17.49 -25.56
C PRO A 430 22.80 17.81 -25.90
N ILE A 431 21.82 17.06 -25.32
CA ILE A 431 20.38 17.28 -25.54
C ILE A 431 19.72 17.69 -24.22
N LEU A 432 18.96 18.80 -24.26
CA LEU A 432 18.24 19.32 -23.08
C LEU A 432 16.75 19.42 -23.36
N LEU A 433 15.94 18.83 -22.51
CA LEU A 433 14.48 18.80 -22.58
C LEU A 433 13.90 19.64 -21.44
N LEU A 434 13.15 20.70 -21.77
CA LEU A 434 12.60 21.67 -20.82
C LEU A 434 11.07 21.68 -20.95
N ASP A 435 10.35 21.21 -19.92
CA ASP A 435 8.90 21.16 -19.89
C ASP A 435 8.35 22.21 -18.92
N GLU A 436 7.85 23.33 -19.46
CA GLU A 436 7.20 24.44 -18.71
C GLU A 436 7.95 24.90 -17.46
N ALA A 437 9.27 24.98 -17.53
CA ALA A 437 10.14 25.19 -16.37
C ALA A 437 9.93 26.52 -15.60
N THR A 438 9.12 27.45 -16.10
CA THR A 438 8.82 28.76 -15.49
C THR A 438 7.36 28.93 -15.06
N SER A 439 6.51 27.89 -15.20
CA SER A 439 5.12 27.97 -14.81
C SER A 439 4.96 28.07 -13.28
N ALA A 440 3.98 28.85 -12.82
CA ALA A 440 3.61 29.02 -11.40
C ALA A 440 4.71 29.63 -10.47
N LEU A 441 5.59 30.47 -11.02
CA LEU A 441 6.59 31.21 -10.24
C LEU A 441 6.19 32.69 -10.07
N ASP A 442 6.61 33.27 -8.96
CA ASP A 442 6.57 34.71 -8.76
C ASP A 442 7.56 35.45 -9.69
N SER A 443 7.29 36.71 -10.02
CA SER A 443 8.02 37.44 -11.07
C SER A 443 9.54 37.56 -10.80
N GLU A 444 9.96 37.67 -9.54
CA GLU A 444 11.38 37.73 -9.18
C GLU A 444 12.07 36.37 -9.35
N SER A 445 11.47 35.31 -8.82
CA SER A 445 11.98 33.94 -8.98
C SER A 445 11.99 33.51 -10.43
N GLU A 446 11.02 33.96 -11.23
CA GLU A 446 10.93 33.67 -12.65
C GLU A 446 12.13 34.21 -13.42
N LYS A 447 12.51 35.49 -13.21
CA LYS A 447 13.66 36.08 -13.89
C LYS A 447 14.95 35.30 -13.60
N LEU A 448 15.17 34.94 -12.33
CA LEU A 448 16.34 34.14 -11.94
C LEU A 448 16.35 32.74 -12.57
N VAL A 449 15.17 32.11 -12.71
CA VAL A 449 15.04 30.81 -13.38
C VAL A 449 15.25 30.96 -14.89
N GLN A 450 14.73 32.02 -15.51
CA GLN A 450 14.92 32.31 -16.93
C GLN A 450 16.39 32.49 -17.28
N ASP A 451 17.13 33.33 -16.52
CA ASP A 451 18.58 33.55 -16.72
C ASP A 451 19.36 32.21 -16.58
N ALA A 452 18.97 31.38 -15.61
CA ALA A 452 19.55 30.04 -15.39
C ALA A 452 19.28 29.11 -16.61
N LEU A 453 18.06 29.15 -17.16
CA LEU A 453 17.69 28.34 -18.33
C LEU A 453 18.46 28.78 -19.56
N GLU A 454 18.59 30.09 -19.81
CA GLU A 454 19.36 30.62 -20.92
C GLU A 454 20.84 30.19 -20.85
N THR A 455 21.42 30.21 -19.67
CA THR A 455 22.77 29.67 -19.40
C THR A 455 22.85 28.17 -19.68
N ALA A 456 21.84 27.42 -19.26
CA ALA A 456 21.79 25.95 -19.44
C ALA A 456 21.58 25.54 -20.89
N MET A 457 20.95 26.37 -21.71
CA MET A 457 20.66 26.09 -23.14
C MET A 457 21.87 26.29 -24.06
N GLN A 458 22.88 27.05 -23.66
CA GLN A 458 24.00 27.42 -24.53
C GLN A 458 24.77 26.18 -25.02
N GLY A 459 24.95 26.12 -26.35
CA GLY A 459 25.73 25.08 -27.02
C GLY A 459 25.09 23.68 -27.04
N ARG A 460 23.80 23.56 -26.74
CA ARG A 460 23.06 22.28 -26.69
C ARG A 460 21.89 22.27 -27.66
N THR A 461 21.46 21.09 -28.06
CA THR A 461 20.17 20.90 -28.72
C THR A 461 19.07 20.94 -27.65
N VAL A 462 18.13 21.88 -27.78
CA VAL A 462 17.11 22.11 -26.76
C VAL A 462 15.71 21.92 -27.34
N ILE A 463 14.90 21.12 -26.67
CA ILE A 463 13.45 21.11 -26.87
C ILE A 463 12.83 21.82 -25.68
N LEU A 464 12.18 22.95 -25.95
CA LEU A 464 11.58 23.80 -24.94
C LEU A 464 10.07 23.84 -25.12
N ILE A 465 9.31 23.49 -24.09
CA ILE A 465 7.89 23.78 -24.01
C ILE A 465 7.72 25.00 -23.13
N ALA A 466 7.26 26.11 -23.71
CA ALA A 466 7.08 27.35 -22.97
C ALA A 466 5.66 27.88 -23.15
N HIS A 467 5.13 28.43 -22.06
CA HIS A 467 3.88 29.19 -22.06
C HIS A 467 4.10 30.70 -22.05
N ARG A 468 5.38 31.15 -21.99
CA ARG A 468 5.71 32.58 -21.92
C ARG A 468 6.46 33.03 -23.20
N MET A 469 5.98 34.13 -23.77
CA MET A 469 6.52 34.67 -25.02
C MET A 469 7.98 35.07 -24.89
N SER A 470 8.42 35.63 -23.77
CA SER A 470 9.82 36.02 -23.55
C SER A 470 10.81 34.88 -23.81
N THR A 471 10.42 33.66 -23.47
CA THR A 471 11.26 32.46 -23.73
C THR A 471 11.20 31.95 -25.15
N ILE A 472 10.05 32.14 -25.82
CA ILE A 472 9.78 31.64 -27.20
C ILE A 472 10.44 32.50 -28.26
N ILE A 473 10.45 33.84 -28.08
CA ILE A 473 10.95 34.81 -29.04
C ILE A 473 12.41 34.57 -29.43
N ASN A 474 13.22 34.12 -28.45
CA ASN A 474 14.67 33.89 -28.65
C ASN A 474 14.99 32.48 -29.17
N ALA A 475 14.01 31.64 -29.47
CA ALA A 475 14.25 30.31 -30.01
C ALA A 475 14.68 30.37 -31.48
N ASP A 476 15.60 29.48 -31.87
CA ASP A 476 16.04 29.35 -33.27
C ASP A 476 14.89 28.91 -34.19
N MET A 477 14.02 28.07 -33.70
CA MET A 477 12.86 27.55 -34.41
C MET A 477 11.67 27.41 -33.42
N ILE A 478 10.51 27.83 -33.89
CA ILE A 478 9.25 27.65 -33.17
C ILE A 478 8.40 26.65 -33.96
N VAL A 479 7.84 25.69 -33.22
CA VAL A 479 6.98 24.62 -33.75
C VAL A 479 5.58 24.78 -33.16
N VAL A 480 4.62 25.07 -34.06
CA VAL A 480 3.21 25.18 -33.70
C VAL A 480 2.58 23.80 -33.74
N VAL A 481 2.11 23.33 -32.62
CA VAL A 481 1.48 22.00 -32.46
C VAL A 481 0.00 22.17 -32.20
N ASP A 482 -0.82 21.49 -32.97
CA ASP A 482 -2.25 21.40 -32.76
C ASP A 482 -2.77 20.01 -33.08
N ASN A 483 -3.69 19.50 -32.27
CA ASN A 483 -4.30 18.17 -32.43
C ASN A 483 -3.32 17.01 -32.66
N GLY A 484 -2.14 17.08 -32.02
CA GLY A 484 -1.09 16.05 -32.13
C GLY A 484 -0.30 16.04 -33.43
N GLN A 485 -0.34 17.13 -34.18
CA GLN A 485 0.39 17.33 -35.45
C GLN A 485 1.18 18.64 -35.44
N VAL A 486 2.27 18.68 -36.18
CA VAL A 486 2.98 19.93 -36.52
C VAL A 486 2.19 20.67 -37.58
N GLN A 487 1.73 21.85 -37.26
CA GLN A 487 1.00 22.70 -38.21
C GLN A 487 1.95 23.58 -38.99
N GLU A 488 2.82 24.30 -38.29
CA GLU A 488 3.72 25.28 -38.88
C GLU A 488 5.05 25.30 -38.11
N THR A 489 6.13 25.62 -38.80
CA THR A 489 7.46 25.80 -38.20
C THR A 489 8.13 27.05 -38.81
N GLY A 490 8.84 27.81 -37.99
CA GLY A 490 9.56 28.98 -38.44
C GLY A 490 10.16 29.77 -37.29
N THR A 491 10.77 30.90 -37.62
CA THR A 491 11.24 31.88 -36.62
C THR A 491 10.08 32.73 -36.10
N HIS A 492 10.27 33.42 -34.99
CA HIS A 492 9.27 34.31 -34.43
C HIS A 492 8.70 35.33 -35.46
N ARG A 493 9.55 35.92 -36.24
CA ARG A 493 9.16 36.92 -37.27
C ARG A 493 8.35 36.28 -38.39
N GLU A 494 8.81 35.17 -38.93
CA GLU A 494 8.10 34.43 -39.97
C GLU A 494 6.70 34.00 -39.55
N LEU A 495 6.56 33.46 -38.34
CA LEU A 495 5.27 32.98 -37.84
C LEU A 495 4.31 34.12 -37.46
N LEU A 496 4.80 35.29 -37.08
CA LEU A 496 3.92 36.44 -36.90
C LEU A 496 3.25 36.88 -38.18
N ASP A 497 3.98 36.79 -39.33
CA ASP A 497 3.46 37.20 -40.62
C ASP A 497 2.60 36.12 -41.30
N THR A 498 2.93 34.83 -41.09
CA THR A 498 2.31 33.71 -41.84
C THR A 498 1.25 32.97 -41.01
N SER A 499 1.44 32.83 -39.70
CA SER A 499 0.59 32.01 -38.86
C SER A 499 -0.49 32.79 -38.12
N LYS A 500 -1.74 32.61 -38.51
CA LYS A 500 -2.89 33.18 -37.78
C LYS A 500 -3.00 32.62 -36.35
N PHE A 501 -2.66 31.35 -36.16
CA PHE A 501 -2.75 30.69 -34.86
C PHE A 501 -1.69 31.24 -33.89
N TYR A 502 -0.42 31.34 -34.36
CA TYR A 502 0.67 31.90 -33.58
C TYR A 502 0.43 33.38 -33.24
N ASN A 503 -0.03 34.18 -34.22
CA ASN A 503 -0.35 35.58 -34.02
C ASN A 503 -1.49 35.77 -32.98
N ASN A 504 -2.53 34.95 -33.02
CA ASN A 504 -3.58 34.97 -32.00
C ASN A 504 -3.07 34.64 -30.59
N LEU A 505 -2.20 33.62 -30.45
CA LEU A 505 -1.55 33.29 -29.19
C LEU A 505 -0.69 34.43 -28.66
N PHE A 506 0.08 35.03 -29.54
CA PHE A 506 0.94 36.19 -29.22
C PHE A 506 0.12 37.38 -28.73
N ASN A 507 -0.95 37.72 -29.45
CA ASN A 507 -1.84 38.81 -29.07
C ASN A 507 -2.58 38.56 -27.76
N MET A 508 -3.07 37.32 -27.49
CA MET A 508 -3.71 36.98 -26.24
C MET A 508 -2.77 37.13 -25.03
N GLN A 509 -1.48 36.85 -25.19
CA GLN A 509 -0.52 36.99 -24.09
C GLN A 509 -0.09 38.46 -23.90
N ASN A 510 0.02 39.25 -24.93
CA ASN A 510 0.34 40.68 -24.87
C ASN A 510 -0.81 41.50 -24.26
N ILE A 511 -2.06 41.16 -24.56
CA ILE A 511 -3.22 41.84 -23.94
C ILE A 511 -3.23 41.68 -22.40
N ASN A 512 -2.75 40.55 -21.87
CA ASN A 512 -2.62 40.36 -20.42
C ASN A 512 -1.49 41.19 -19.80
N VAL A 513 -0.44 41.50 -20.54
CA VAL A 513 0.69 42.37 -20.09
C VAL A 513 0.29 43.83 -20.11
N ASP A 514 -0.44 44.29 -21.13
CA ASP A 514 -0.93 45.66 -21.23
C ASP A 514 -2.14 45.95 -20.34
N GLY A 515 -2.89 44.92 -19.96
CA GLY A 515 -4.01 45.03 -19.00
C GLY A 515 -3.57 45.39 -17.58
N ASP A 516 -2.38 44.95 -17.16
CA ASP A 516 -1.82 45.30 -15.83
C ASP A 516 -1.16 46.68 -15.77
N LEU A 517 -0.98 47.37 -16.92
CA LEU A 517 -0.36 48.69 -17.03
C LEU A 517 -1.38 49.85 -17.20
N ARG A 518 -2.67 49.59 -17.36
CA ARG A 518 -3.68 50.62 -17.54
C ARG A 518 -4.66 50.76 -16.37
N VAL A 519 -4.16 50.91 -15.17
CA VAL A 519 -4.93 51.45 -14.05
C VAL A 519 -4.08 52.48 -13.32
N THR A 520 -3.79 53.59 -14.01
CA THR A 520 -3.51 54.88 -13.34
C THR A 520 -3.72 55.98 -14.36
N ASP A 521 -4.87 56.59 -14.42
CA ASP A 521 -5.01 58.01 -14.68
C ASP A 521 -6.20 58.55 -13.86
N PRO A 522 -5.99 59.66 -13.13
CA PRO A 522 -6.94 60.18 -12.21
C PRO A 522 -7.64 61.43 -12.81
N ALA A 523 -8.93 61.38 -12.95
CA ALA A 523 -9.70 62.63 -12.98
C ALA A 523 -11.15 62.43 -12.51
N GLU A 524 -11.45 63.17 -11.50
CA GLU A 524 -12.73 63.69 -11.01
C GLU A 524 -13.20 63.14 -9.68
N GLN A 525 -12.90 63.95 -8.65
CA GLN A 525 -13.67 64.04 -7.41
C GLN A 525 -15.08 64.60 -7.69
N PRO A 526 -16.08 64.35 -6.78
CA PRO A 526 -16.10 65.09 -5.53
C PRO A 526 -16.69 64.37 -4.29
N THR A 527 -16.17 64.84 -3.14
CA THR A 527 -16.79 65.14 -1.84
C THR A 527 -17.42 64.08 -0.94
N ASP A 528 -16.82 64.14 0.26
CA ASP A 528 -17.40 64.01 1.60
C ASP A 528 -17.86 62.63 2.13
N MET A 529 -17.00 62.05 3.00
CA MET A 529 -17.32 61.91 4.41
C MET A 529 -16.11 61.49 5.22
N GLN A 530 -15.62 62.41 6.05
CA GLN A 530 -14.71 62.13 7.15
C GLN A 530 -15.39 61.22 8.18
N GLN A 531 -14.70 60.20 8.63
CA GLN A 531 -14.73 59.88 10.05
C GLN A 531 -13.42 59.16 10.44
N GLN A 532 -12.76 59.82 11.33
CA GLN A 532 -11.67 59.50 12.22
C GLN A 532 -11.70 58.06 12.77
N ILE A 533 -10.57 57.37 12.74
CA ILE A 533 -10.16 56.55 13.88
C ILE A 533 -8.63 56.72 14.05
N SER A 534 -8.32 57.19 15.23
CA SER A 534 -7.05 57.56 15.81
C SER A 534 -5.99 56.48 15.82
N SER A 535 -4.77 56.92 15.55
CA SER A 535 -3.50 56.33 15.94
C SER A 535 -3.46 55.99 17.43
N GLN A 536 -3.15 54.74 17.76
CA GLN A 536 -2.55 54.41 19.05
C GLN A 536 -1.25 53.63 18.84
N ASN A 537 -0.20 54.26 19.37
CA ASN A 537 1.12 53.76 19.61
C ASN A 537 1.09 52.40 20.31
N VAL A 538 1.80 51.38 19.79
CA VAL A 538 2.20 50.25 20.60
C VAL A 538 3.71 50.25 20.75
N THR A 539 4.09 50.56 21.97
CA THR A 539 5.42 50.51 22.56
C THR A 539 6.03 49.12 22.44
N LYS A 540 7.30 49.08 22.12
CA LYS A 540 8.18 47.91 22.26
C LYS A 540 8.26 47.53 23.74
N GLU A 541 7.86 46.31 24.08
CA GLU A 541 8.35 45.61 25.28
C GLU A 541 9.03 44.31 24.86
N GLN A 542 10.28 44.19 25.25
CA GLN A 542 11.07 42.98 25.24
C GLN A 542 10.56 42.02 26.33
N PRO A 543 10.55 40.74 26.16
CA PRO A 543 10.49 39.79 27.26
C PRO A 543 11.91 39.32 27.63
N GLU A 544 12.50 39.88 28.67
CA GLU A 544 13.40 39.17 29.57
C GLU A 544 12.56 38.26 30.47
N GLU A 545 13.15 37.13 30.88
CA GLU A 545 12.68 36.07 31.77
C GLU A 545 12.24 34.75 31.10
N LEU A 546 13.25 33.97 30.79
CA LEU A 546 13.15 32.51 30.82
C LEU A 546 14.53 31.86 31.06
N THR A 547 15.12 32.22 32.22
CA THR A 547 16.30 31.56 32.76
C THR A 547 16.11 31.36 34.26
N GLU A 548 15.25 30.39 34.62
CA GLU A 548 15.27 29.70 35.91
C GLU A 548 14.20 28.63 35.95
N LEU A 549 14.55 27.41 35.50
CA LEU A 549 13.88 26.16 35.89
C LEU A 549 14.67 24.95 35.34
N SER A 550 15.95 24.92 35.65
CA SER A 550 16.74 23.71 35.51
C SER A 550 17.46 23.41 36.82
N ARG A 551 16.72 22.90 37.83
CA ARG A 551 17.28 22.12 38.97
C ARG A 551 16.13 21.52 39.77
N HIS A 552 16.10 20.21 39.77
CA HIS A 552 15.36 19.21 40.53
C HIS A 552 14.46 18.36 39.61
N HIS A 553 14.66 17.11 39.35
CA HIS A 553 14.74 15.99 40.23
C HIS A 553 15.12 14.72 39.43
N ASN A 554 16.17 14.07 39.83
CA ASN A 554 16.40 12.67 39.57
C ASN A 554 15.43 11.86 40.42
N ASP A 555 14.46 11.20 39.83
CA ASP A 555 13.82 10.01 40.35
C ASP A 555 13.20 9.21 39.20
N PRO A 556 13.63 7.99 38.90
CA PRO A 556 12.85 6.96 38.24
C PRO A 556 12.29 6.01 39.31
N PRO A 557 11.22 5.28 39.16
CA PRO A 557 10.42 4.86 38.02
C PRO A 557 8.90 4.87 38.35
N LYS A 558 8.14 5.68 37.67
CA LYS A 558 6.66 5.55 37.66
C LYS A 558 6.06 5.26 36.27
N GLN A 559 6.90 5.00 35.26
CA GLN A 559 6.41 4.82 33.90
C GLN A 559 5.88 3.42 33.59
N GLU A 560 6.29 2.37 34.30
CA GLU A 560 5.81 1.00 34.00
C GLU A 560 4.42 0.70 34.60
N GLU A 561 4.12 1.21 35.79
CA GLU A 561 2.78 1.06 36.37
C GLU A 561 1.71 1.89 35.64
N GLN A 562 2.04 3.06 35.12
CA GLN A 562 1.11 3.84 34.29
C GLN A 562 0.86 3.20 32.92
N LYS A 563 1.86 2.56 32.28
CA LYS A 563 1.66 1.79 31.04
C LYS A 563 0.78 0.55 31.25
N GLY A 564 0.88 -0.13 32.37
CA GLY A 564 0.02 -1.26 32.72
C GLY A 564 -1.44 -0.83 32.97
N ARG A 565 -1.67 0.25 33.73
CA ARG A 565 -3.00 0.83 33.95
C ARG A 565 -3.66 1.40 32.70
N GLN A 566 -2.88 2.02 31.79
CA GLN A 566 -3.40 2.47 30.51
C GLN A 566 -3.81 1.31 29.59
N LYS A 567 -3.05 0.21 29.55
CA LYS A 567 -3.40 -0.97 28.74
C LYS A 567 -4.69 -1.62 29.21
N THR A 568 -4.89 -1.78 30.51
CA THR A 568 -6.15 -2.31 31.07
C THR A 568 -7.33 -1.36 30.85
N ALA A 569 -7.12 -0.05 30.95
CA ALA A 569 -8.16 0.94 30.69
C ALA A 569 -8.63 0.94 29.21
N ILE A 570 -7.73 0.70 28.26
CA ILE A 570 -8.09 0.61 26.82
C ILE A 570 -8.95 -0.61 26.54
N PHE A 571 -8.59 -1.77 27.09
CA PHE A 571 -9.37 -3.00 26.93
C PHE A 571 -10.80 -2.85 27.50
N PHE A 572 -10.96 -2.29 28.69
CA PHE A 572 -12.26 -1.99 29.28
C PHE A 572 -13.06 -0.94 28.49
N ARG A 573 -12.41 0.08 27.91
CA ARG A 573 -13.09 1.07 27.05
C ARG A 573 -13.72 0.44 25.82
N ILE A 574 -13.09 -0.52 25.20
CA ILE A 574 -13.65 -1.25 24.05
C ILE A 574 -14.90 -2.05 24.49
N TRP A 575 -14.85 -2.70 25.65
CA TRP A 575 -15.97 -3.44 26.21
C TRP A 575 -17.15 -2.55 26.65
N PHE A 576 -16.88 -1.39 27.23
CA PHE A 576 -17.91 -0.44 27.65
C PHE A 576 -18.59 0.29 26.48
N SER A 577 -18.07 0.19 25.25
CA SER A 577 -18.70 0.74 24.05
C SER A 577 -19.85 -0.14 23.53
N LEU A 578 -20.10 -1.32 24.12
CA LEU A 578 -21.16 -2.24 23.72
C LEU A 578 -22.52 -1.79 24.30
N THR A 579 -23.56 -1.89 23.47
CA THR A 579 -24.93 -1.62 23.91
C THR A 579 -25.43 -2.72 24.89
N LYS A 580 -26.46 -2.41 25.69
CA LYS A 580 -27.05 -3.41 26.60
C LYS A 580 -27.52 -4.69 25.88
N LYS A 581 -28.04 -4.57 24.65
CA LYS A 581 -28.44 -5.72 23.82
C LYS A 581 -27.24 -6.58 23.39
N GLU A 582 -26.09 -5.97 23.11
CA GLU A 582 -24.85 -6.66 22.75
C GLU A 582 -24.21 -7.34 23.98
N LEU A 583 -24.32 -6.72 25.14
CA LEU A 583 -23.84 -7.30 26.39
C LEU A 583 -24.57 -8.62 26.73
N VAL A 584 -25.93 -8.64 26.59
CA VAL A 584 -26.72 -9.87 26.80
C VAL A 584 -26.30 -10.96 25.81
N LYS A 585 -26.08 -10.63 24.54
CA LYS A 585 -25.56 -11.59 23.56
C LYS A 585 -24.19 -12.14 23.98
N THR A 586 -23.29 -11.27 24.45
CA THR A 586 -21.96 -11.67 24.91
C THR A 586 -22.04 -12.64 26.08
N ILE A 587 -22.96 -12.43 27.05
CA ILE A 587 -23.18 -13.35 28.17
C ILE A 587 -23.66 -14.71 27.65
N ILE A 588 -24.61 -14.75 26.72
CA ILE A 588 -25.08 -15.98 26.06
C ILE A 588 -23.94 -16.71 25.38
N GLY A 589 -23.11 -15.97 24.59
CA GLY A 589 -21.93 -16.53 23.95
C GLY A 589 -20.89 -17.08 24.94
N SER A 590 -20.68 -16.39 26.06
CA SER A 590 -19.76 -16.83 27.11
C SER A 590 -20.25 -18.10 27.81
N PHE A 591 -21.56 -18.22 28.07
CA PHE A 591 -22.15 -19.44 28.57
C PHE A 591 -21.96 -20.61 27.61
N ALA A 592 -22.21 -20.40 26.32
CA ALA A 592 -21.98 -21.41 25.29
C ALA A 592 -20.49 -21.80 25.20
N ALA A 593 -19.58 -20.85 25.34
CA ALA A 593 -18.14 -21.11 25.38
C ALA A 593 -17.73 -21.95 26.62
N ALA A 594 -18.28 -21.63 27.80
CA ALA A 594 -18.05 -22.38 28.99
C ALA A 594 -18.55 -23.84 28.87
N LEU A 595 -19.76 -24.01 28.30
CA LEU A 595 -20.33 -25.34 28.05
C LEU A 595 -19.47 -26.15 27.05
N SER A 596 -18.97 -25.52 25.99
CA SER A 596 -18.03 -26.13 25.06
C SER A 596 -16.69 -26.49 25.72
N GLY A 597 -16.18 -25.65 26.65
CA GLY A 597 -14.96 -25.88 27.39
C GLY A 597 -15.05 -27.10 28.34
N ILE A 598 -16.18 -27.25 29.04
CA ILE A 598 -16.45 -28.34 29.97
C ILE A 598 -16.47 -29.70 29.25
N SER A 599 -16.81 -29.76 27.97
CA SER A 599 -16.82 -31.02 27.20
C SER A 599 -15.46 -31.72 27.16
N LYS A 600 -14.34 -31.00 27.24
CA LYS A 600 -12.98 -31.56 27.15
C LYS A 600 -12.55 -32.33 28.44
N PRO A 601 -12.69 -31.79 29.64
CA PRO A 601 -12.43 -32.54 30.87
C PRO A 601 -13.34 -33.77 31.02
N ILE A 602 -14.65 -33.64 30.68
CA ILE A 602 -15.60 -34.76 30.69
C ILE A 602 -15.13 -35.87 29.73
N PHE A 603 -14.65 -35.51 28.56
CA PHE A 603 -14.07 -36.45 27.59
C PHE A 603 -12.87 -37.21 28.21
N GLY A 604 -11.93 -36.53 28.84
CA GLY A 604 -10.78 -37.17 29.51
C GLY A 604 -11.19 -38.15 30.61
N PHE A 605 -12.18 -37.78 31.43
CA PHE A 605 -12.73 -38.65 32.48
C PHE A 605 -13.34 -39.92 31.91
N PHE A 606 -14.17 -39.80 30.88
CA PHE A 606 -14.80 -40.97 30.25
C PHE A 606 -13.81 -41.91 29.55
N ILE A 607 -12.76 -41.40 28.92
CA ILE A 607 -11.74 -42.27 28.31
C ILE A 607 -11.07 -43.15 29.33
N ILE A 608 -10.70 -42.61 30.50
CA ILE A 608 -10.08 -43.39 31.60
C ILE A 608 -11.06 -44.42 32.10
N THR A 609 -12.32 -44.02 32.37
CA THR A 609 -13.37 -44.92 32.86
C THR A 609 -13.65 -46.08 31.92
N ILE A 610 -13.68 -45.82 30.61
CA ILE A 610 -13.86 -46.84 29.57
C ILE A 610 -12.64 -47.78 29.52
N GLY A 611 -11.43 -47.25 29.70
CA GLY A 611 -10.22 -48.06 29.81
C GLY A 611 -10.33 -49.13 30.90
N VAL A 612 -10.90 -48.78 32.05
CA VAL A 612 -11.19 -49.73 33.14
C VAL A 612 -12.32 -50.69 32.78
N ALA A 613 -13.38 -50.18 32.13
CA ALA A 613 -14.52 -50.98 31.71
C ALA A 613 -14.20 -52.13 30.73
N TYR A 614 -13.09 -52.05 29.99
CA TYR A 614 -12.63 -53.15 29.12
C TYR A 614 -12.20 -54.39 29.87
N TYR A 615 -11.97 -54.31 31.17
CA TYR A 615 -11.57 -55.46 32.04
C TYR A 615 -12.73 -56.01 32.88
N GLU A 616 -13.95 -55.44 32.73
CA GLU A 616 -15.13 -55.91 33.47
C GLU A 616 -15.92 -56.99 32.72
N LYS A 617 -16.68 -57.84 33.47
CA LYS A 617 -17.44 -58.98 32.92
C LYS A 617 -18.55 -58.54 31.93
N ASN A 618 -19.08 -57.29 32.01
CA ASN A 618 -20.16 -56.81 31.16
C ASN A 618 -19.70 -55.68 30.23
N THR A 619 -18.51 -55.79 29.65
CA THR A 619 -17.85 -54.77 28.84
C THR A 619 -18.77 -54.12 27.79
N ASN A 620 -19.45 -54.88 26.93
CA ASN A 620 -20.30 -54.36 25.87
C ASN A 620 -21.45 -53.49 26.34
N LYS A 621 -22.09 -53.84 27.47
CA LYS A 621 -23.21 -53.08 28.03
C LYS A 621 -22.75 -51.78 28.65
N ILE A 622 -21.62 -51.79 29.34
CA ILE A 622 -21.06 -50.62 30.03
C ILE A 622 -20.51 -49.65 29.00
N VAL A 623 -19.67 -50.11 28.09
CA VAL A 623 -19.07 -49.29 27.02
C VAL A 623 -20.13 -48.76 26.06
N GLY A 624 -21.18 -49.55 25.74
CA GLY A 624 -22.29 -49.07 24.92
C GLY A 624 -23.02 -47.87 25.51
N ARG A 625 -23.24 -47.84 26.87
CA ARG A 625 -23.81 -46.65 27.53
C ARG A 625 -22.90 -45.43 27.39
N TYR A 626 -21.60 -45.58 27.60
CA TYR A 626 -20.65 -44.49 27.47
C TYR A 626 -20.56 -43.99 26.00
N SER A 627 -20.65 -44.88 25.01
CA SER A 627 -20.67 -44.49 23.60
C SER A 627 -21.90 -43.63 23.25
N VAL A 628 -23.07 -43.94 23.78
CA VAL A 628 -24.27 -43.09 23.62
C VAL A 628 -24.06 -41.71 24.25
N ILE A 629 -23.46 -41.66 25.45
CA ILE A 629 -23.16 -40.38 26.13
C ILE A 629 -22.18 -39.53 25.26
N PHE A 630 -21.15 -40.15 24.69
CA PHE A 630 -20.24 -39.45 23.79
C PHE A 630 -20.97 -38.85 22.55
N ALA A 631 -21.87 -39.60 21.94
CA ALA A 631 -22.65 -39.10 20.81
C ALA A 631 -23.55 -37.92 21.22
N LEU A 632 -24.18 -37.97 22.39
CA LEU A 632 -24.98 -36.85 22.95
C LEU A 632 -24.14 -35.63 23.26
N VAL A 633 -22.95 -35.79 23.85
CA VAL A 633 -21.98 -34.70 24.09
C VAL A 633 -21.54 -34.08 22.79
N GLY A 634 -21.33 -34.90 21.75
CA GLY A 634 -21.03 -34.42 20.40
C GLY A 634 -22.11 -33.49 19.80
N LEU A 635 -23.39 -33.93 19.92
CA LEU A 635 -24.52 -33.12 19.47
C LEU A 635 -24.66 -31.80 20.26
N LEU A 636 -24.51 -31.84 21.57
CA LEU A 636 -24.53 -30.67 22.43
C LEU A 636 -23.38 -29.69 22.06
N SER A 637 -22.21 -30.24 21.76
CA SER A 637 -21.05 -29.48 21.30
C SER A 637 -21.31 -28.72 19.98
N LEU A 638 -22.08 -29.33 19.04
CA LEU A 638 -22.47 -28.66 17.83
C LEU A 638 -23.20 -27.33 18.09
N PHE A 639 -24.28 -27.41 18.87
CA PHE A 639 -25.09 -26.25 19.20
C PHE A 639 -24.28 -25.20 19.96
N SER A 640 -23.46 -25.65 20.91
CA SER A 640 -22.62 -24.77 21.69
C SER A 640 -21.61 -24.01 20.86
N HIS A 641 -20.91 -24.66 19.90
CA HIS A 641 -19.97 -24.01 19.03
C HIS A 641 -20.66 -23.08 18.00
N ILE A 642 -21.81 -23.46 17.45
CA ILE A 642 -22.59 -22.59 16.56
C ILE A 642 -22.95 -21.30 17.31
N LEU A 643 -23.53 -21.43 18.50
CA LEU A 643 -23.97 -20.27 19.29
C LEU A 643 -22.79 -19.39 19.70
N GLN A 644 -21.70 -20.00 20.19
CA GLN A 644 -20.47 -19.29 20.59
C GLN A 644 -19.88 -18.49 19.44
N HIS A 645 -19.57 -19.13 18.31
CA HIS A 645 -18.88 -18.47 17.20
C HIS A 645 -19.77 -17.46 16.48
N TYR A 646 -21.07 -17.74 16.36
CA TYR A 646 -22.02 -16.79 15.78
C TYR A 646 -22.14 -15.53 16.64
N VAL A 647 -22.37 -15.69 17.93
CA VAL A 647 -22.59 -14.55 18.84
C VAL A 647 -21.30 -13.70 18.95
N PHE A 648 -20.15 -14.31 19.23
CA PHE A 648 -18.91 -13.57 19.34
C PHE A 648 -18.48 -12.97 18.00
N GLY A 649 -18.71 -13.65 16.88
CA GLY A 649 -18.42 -13.12 15.56
C GLY A 649 -19.25 -11.87 15.24
N VAL A 650 -20.56 -11.91 15.52
CA VAL A 650 -21.46 -10.76 15.29
C VAL A 650 -21.15 -9.59 16.22
N VAL A 651 -20.93 -9.85 17.50
CA VAL A 651 -20.61 -8.79 18.49
C VAL A 651 -19.23 -8.18 18.21
N GLY A 652 -18.24 -9.02 17.93
CA GLY A 652 -16.89 -8.55 17.60
C GLY A 652 -16.83 -7.69 16.35
N GLU A 653 -17.51 -8.11 15.27
CA GLU A 653 -17.55 -7.29 14.04
C GLU A 653 -18.36 -6.00 14.24
N LYS A 654 -19.44 -6.02 15.04
CA LYS A 654 -20.16 -4.79 15.38
C LYS A 654 -19.29 -3.81 16.15
N ALA A 655 -18.55 -4.31 17.15
CA ALA A 655 -17.61 -3.48 17.90
C ALA A 655 -16.52 -2.91 17.01
N MET A 656 -15.96 -3.73 16.08
CA MET A 656 -14.93 -3.30 15.14
C MET A 656 -15.49 -2.27 14.14
N THR A 657 -16.71 -2.45 13.63
CA THR A 657 -17.39 -1.49 12.76
C THR A 657 -17.58 -0.15 13.46
N ASN A 658 -18.08 -0.17 14.70
CA ASN A 658 -18.25 1.04 15.51
C ASN A 658 -16.89 1.74 15.75
N PHE A 659 -15.84 0.98 16.02
CA PHE A 659 -14.49 1.50 16.23
C PHE A 659 -13.91 2.14 14.96
N ARG A 660 -14.06 1.49 13.80
CA ARG A 660 -13.63 2.03 12.50
C ARG A 660 -14.37 3.32 12.16
N GLN A 661 -15.68 3.37 12.38
CA GLN A 661 -16.50 4.57 12.18
C GLN A 661 -16.08 5.71 13.12
N ALA A 662 -15.83 5.41 14.40
CA ALA A 662 -15.37 6.40 15.37
C ALA A 662 -13.96 6.93 15.03
N LEU A 663 -13.05 6.06 14.59
CA LEU A 663 -11.71 6.44 14.14
C LEU A 663 -11.79 7.37 12.92
N TYR A 664 -12.58 7.00 11.92
CA TYR A 664 -12.77 7.80 10.72
C TYR A 664 -13.42 9.16 11.01
N ALA A 665 -14.41 9.21 11.90
CA ALA A 665 -15.01 10.45 12.38
C ALA A 665 -14.05 11.34 13.19
N GLY A 666 -13.04 10.74 13.84
CA GLY A 666 -12.04 11.47 14.62
C GLY A 666 -10.91 12.10 13.78
N ILE A 667 -10.68 11.64 12.55
CA ILE A 667 -9.62 12.16 11.67
C ILE A 667 -9.77 13.65 11.39
N PRO A 668 -10.95 14.20 11.05
CA PRO A 668 -11.16 15.62 10.86
C PRO A 668 -10.79 16.48 12.08
N LEU A 669 -11.01 15.96 13.29
CA LEU A 669 -10.73 16.66 14.54
C LEU A 669 -9.22 16.79 14.86
N ILE A 670 -8.40 15.88 14.34
CA ILE A 670 -6.94 15.86 14.55
C ILE A 670 -6.23 16.82 13.58
N VAL A 671 -6.79 17.03 12.40
CA VAL A 671 -6.19 17.83 11.32
C VAL A 671 -6.43 19.35 11.53
N ILE A 672 -7.39 19.74 12.37
CA ILE A 672 -7.67 21.16 12.65
C ILE A 672 -6.71 21.63 13.76
N PRO A 673 -5.84 22.66 13.52
CA PRO A 673 -5.00 23.23 14.56
C PRO A 673 -5.86 23.76 15.72
N SER A 674 -5.38 23.59 16.95
CA SER A 674 -6.05 23.98 18.20
C SER A 674 -6.43 25.46 18.29
N SER A 675 -5.91 26.32 17.42
CA SER A 675 -6.21 27.75 17.35
C SER A 675 -7.63 28.08 16.83
N PHE A 676 -8.37 27.13 16.28
CA PHE A 676 -9.74 27.33 15.81
C PHE A 676 -10.83 26.95 16.84
N TYR A 677 -10.47 26.40 17.99
CA TYR A 677 -11.42 25.99 19.03
C TYR A 677 -11.72 27.11 20.04
N SER A 678 -12.25 28.24 19.62
CA SER A 678 -12.83 29.23 20.54
C SER A 678 -14.36 29.12 20.75
N ARG A 679 -15.01 28.06 20.22
CA ARG A 679 -16.41 27.75 20.56
C ARG A 679 -16.60 26.25 20.79
N PRO A 680 -17.20 25.82 21.92
CA PRO A 680 -17.53 24.41 22.13
C PRO A 680 -18.70 24.02 21.22
N MET A 681 -18.41 23.39 20.08
CA MET A 681 -19.46 22.72 19.31
C MET A 681 -19.99 21.52 20.10
N LYS A 682 -21.28 21.51 20.36
CA LYS A 682 -22.03 20.41 20.98
C LYS A 682 -22.05 19.17 20.08
N TYR A 683 -20.91 18.49 19.94
CA TYR A 683 -20.85 17.20 19.25
C TYR A 683 -21.05 15.99 20.18
N ARG A 684 -21.61 16.25 21.39
CA ARG A 684 -21.88 15.19 22.40
C ARG A 684 -23.10 14.30 22.10
N HIS A 685 -23.84 14.58 21.04
CA HIS A 685 -25.12 13.88 20.77
C HIS A 685 -25.12 12.84 19.63
N TYR A 686 -24.03 12.67 18.86
CA TYR A 686 -24.04 11.71 17.75
C TYR A 686 -23.53 10.28 18.07
N VAL A 687 -23.04 10.05 19.28
CA VAL A 687 -22.58 8.70 19.72
C VAL A 687 -23.62 7.95 20.54
N GLY A 688 -24.76 8.56 20.86
CA GLY A 688 -25.72 8.05 21.85
C GLY A 688 -27.11 7.64 21.34
N HIS A 689 -27.49 7.88 20.11
CA HIS A 689 -28.80 7.44 19.61
C HIS A 689 -28.64 6.51 18.42
N GLY A 690 -28.80 5.21 18.68
CA GLY A 690 -29.08 4.23 17.66
C GLY A 690 -30.37 4.62 16.94
N TYR A 691 -30.32 4.72 15.62
CA TYR A 691 -31.51 4.79 14.79
C TYR A 691 -32.29 3.48 14.99
N ASP A 692 -33.45 3.56 15.66
CA ASP A 692 -34.51 2.60 15.49
C ASP A 692 -35.07 2.80 14.07
N ILE A 693 -34.72 1.85 13.20
CA ILE A 693 -35.44 1.64 11.94
C ILE A 693 -36.21 0.33 12.12
N THR A 694 -37.51 0.45 12.31
CA THR A 694 -38.53 -0.61 12.13
C THR A 694 -38.43 -1.26 10.74
#